data_b9e8adc7511b593e1d22e9f5297fd341
#
_entry.id   b9e8adc7511b593e1d22e9f5297fd341
#
_cell.length_a   1.000
_cell.length_b   1.000
_cell.length_c   1.000
_cell.angle_alpha   90.00
_cell.angle_beta   90.00
_cell.angle_gamma   90.00
#
_symmetry.space_group_name_H-M   'P 1'
#
loop_
_entity.id
_entity.type
_entity.pdbx_description
1 polymer ?
#
loop_
_entity_poly.entity_id
_entity_poly.type
_entity_poly.pdbx_seq_one_letter_code
_entity_poly.pdbx_strand_id
1 'polypeptide(L)'
;MKTALRLLLRVLFRFRAYDEVVLKTPGPVLLIPNHCSWLDWLFIWVCLEDDWKMVSSRTSAQTSWLHRKIMINRYSLPVDPASPYAVKRMAEFLKGGGRLVLFAEGRLSRTGNLMKLFDGTGFLIFKTKAKVITAYLRGAERLPYSPNPNAKHCLAKVTAHFSPAQIAPELGDVRTTHARALLTNWLRDQMVRQQFEVEMSFSPQNVLAAVAETARHQPGKIILEDATLQKLTYRKLMVGAEVLAHALGHNLSTNARVGLLLPNVNATPVVILALWRLGKVPAMLNFSSGIPTMLACLKLAGLKDVITSRKFLERARLNVDEFVKAGIHLIYLEDLRAGIRGARKLFTLLRHVLQLPAPILHPPSANTAAVIVFTSGSEGVPKGVELTHGNILANIRQTLAVTDLTDRDRAFNCLPLFHSFGLTVGTFLPLVRGLYIFLYPSPLHYRVVTAALYDRDCTIFLSTNTFLNGYARKAHPYDFRSLRYLFAAAEKLQETTALTWAQKYGIRILEGYGATECAPCVSVNTPLEPRHGSVGRLLPGMAYKLEKVEGVEEGGRLFVRGPNVMKGYLNTDANEKFLALDGWYDTGDIVSVDADGYLHIRGRMKRFAKVSGEMVSLTAVEDALAGVFPQYGLRCEVAVITRPDENKGEALIAVTNEPKLTLEEIRAAIKAKGLTNLSTPREIKAVKEIPKLGTGKVNHRALQTLLESPAHPPAPPRK
;
A
#
# COMPACT_ATOMS: atom_id res chain seq x y z
N MET A 1 33.19 -3.96 -31.67
CA MET A 1 32.49 -5.06 -30.98
C MET A 1 31.32 -4.54 -30.14
N LYS A 2 31.50 -3.63 -29.16
CA LYS A 2 30.41 -3.08 -28.32
C LYS A 2 29.27 -2.44 -29.15
N THR A 3 29.62 -1.65 -30.18
CA THR A 3 28.62 -0.97 -31.04
C THR A 3 27.76 -1.97 -31.81
N ALA A 4 28.35 -3.01 -32.41
CA ALA A 4 27.58 -4.04 -33.11
C ALA A 4 26.68 -4.83 -32.17
N LEU A 5 27.18 -5.17 -30.96
CA LEU A 5 26.37 -5.85 -29.95
C LEU A 5 25.24 -4.96 -29.43
N ARG A 6 25.49 -3.67 -29.22
CA ARG A 6 24.45 -2.71 -28.82
C ARG A 6 23.35 -2.59 -29.89
N LEU A 7 23.72 -2.63 -31.17
CA LEU A 7 22.73 -2.66 -32.27
C LEU A 7 21.91 -3.93 -32.22
N LEU A 8 22.53 -5.09 -32.00
CA LEU A 8 21.83 -6.36 -31.85
C LEU A 8 20.84 -6.32 -30.67
N LEU A 9 21.26 -5.80 -29.50
CA LEU A 9 20.39 -5.64 -28.34
C LEU A 9 19.22 -4.66 -28.61
N ARG A 10 19.46 -3.61 -29.41
CA ARG A 10 18.39 -2.71 -29.85
C ARG A 10 17.34 -3.43 -30.69
N VAL A 11 17.76 -4.31 -31.59
CA VAL A 11 16.84 -5.07 -32.45
C VAL A 11 16.09 -6.14 -31.63
N LEU A 12 16.82 -6.96 -30.87
CA LEU A 12 16.22 -8.09 -30.14
C LEU A 12 15.38 -7.66 -28.95
N PHE A 13 15.89 -6.75 -28.11
CA PHE A 13 15.28 -6.35 -26.85
C PHE A 13 14.76 -4.92 -26.85
N ARG A 14 14.74 -4.24 -28.01
CA ARG A 14 14.42 -2.81 -28.10
C ARG A 14 15.17 -2.00 -27.05
N PHE A 15 16.44 -2.41 -26.79
CA PHE A 15 17.26 -1.88 -25.73
C PHE A 15 17.50 -0.38 -25.92
N ARG A 16 17.30 0.39 -24.85
CA ARG A 16 17.67 1.81 -24.74
C ARG A 16 18.31 2.07 -23.40
N ALA A 17 19.30 2.93 -23.41
CA ALA A 17 19.92 3.42 -22.18
C ALA A 17 19.68 4.93 -22.07
N TYR A 18 19.48 5.38 -20.86
CA TYR A 18 19.15 6.76 -20.51
C TYR A 18 20.19 7.29 -19.53
N ASP A 19 20.54 8.57 -19.67
CA ASP A 19 21.46 9.30 -18.81
C ASP A 19 22.90 8.70 -18.81
N GLU A 20 23.32 8.08 -19.91
CA GLU A 20 24.64 7.43 -20.05
C GLU A 20 25.82 8.40 -19.87
N VAL A 21 25.58 9.73 -20.01
CA VAL A 21 26.64 10.74 -19.87
C VAL A 21 27.29 10.70 -18.49
N VAL A 22 26.54 10.28 -17.46
CA VAL A 22 27.05 10.14 -16.09
C VAL A 22 28.10 9.06 -15.95
N LEU A 23 28.16 8.07 -16.85
CA LEU A 23 29.18 7.02 -16.86
C LEU A 23 30.58 7.54 -17.23
N LYS A 24 30.70 8.79 -17.70
CA LYS A 24 31.98 9.48 -17.92
C LYS A 24 32.56 10.11 -16.66
N THR A 25 31.85 10.02 -15.53
CA THR A 25 32.33 10.56 -14.24
C THR A 25 33.68 9.96 -13.91
N PRO A 26 34.72 10.81 -13.62
CA PRO A 26 36.06 10.32 -13.25
C PRO A 26 36.02 9.58 -11.91
N GLY A 27 36.84 8.51 -11.81
CA GLY A 27 36.97 7.69 -10.61
C GLY A 27 37.51 8.42 -9.38
N PRO A 28 37.38 7.86 -8.20
CA PRO A 28 36.77 6.55 -7.94
C PRO A 28 35.24 6.56 -8.08
N VAL A 29 34.67 5.60 -8.82
CA VAL A 29 33.24 5.47 -9.04
C VAL A 29 32.78 4.04 -8.85
N LEU A 30 31.66 3.87 -8.17
CA LEU A 30 30.99 2.60 -7.97
C LEU A 30 29.61 2.63 -8.65
N LEU A 31 29.46 1.85 -9.73
CA LEU A 31 28.18 1.65 -10.42
C LEU A 31 27.46 0.43 -9.85
N ILE A 32 26.22 0.61 -9.41
CA ILE A 32 25.44 -0.42 -8.73
C ILE A 32 24.11 -0.64 -9.45
N PRO A 33 24.02 -1.65 -10.34
CA PRO A 33 22.78 -2.06 -10.97
C PRO A 33 21.96 -3.00 -10.06
N ASN A 34 20.62 -3.04 -10.28
CA ASN A 34 19.79 -4.16 -9.84
C ASN A 34 20.16 -5.45 -10.62
N HIS A 35 19.89 -6.63 -10.04
CA HIS A 35 20.31 -7.90 -10.62
C HIS A 35 19.15 -8.87 -10.81
N CYS A 36 18.57 -8.89 -12.01
CA CYS A 36 17.33 -9.63 -12.32
C CYS A 36 17.52 -10.77 -13.34
N SER A 37 18.58 -10.72 -14.16
CA SER A 37 18.79 -11.66 -15.26
C SER A 37 20.28 -11.97 -15.45
N TRP A 38 20.58 -13.16 -15.99
CA TRP A 38 21.93 -13.51 -16.43
C TRP A 38 22.48 -12.60 -17.53
N LEU A 39 21.64 -11.82 -18.21
CA LEU A 39 22.03 -10.88 -19.24
C LEU A 39 22.29 -9.46 -18.73
N ASP A 40 22.08 -9.18 -17.45
CA ASP A 40 22.21 -7.82 -16.89
C ASP A 40 23.59 -7.21 -17.13
N TRP A 41 24.65 -8.02 -16.95
CA TRP A 41 26.00 -7.60 -17.21
C TRP A 41 26.21 -7.12 -18.65
N LEU A 42 25.53 -7.74 -19.62
CA LEU A 42 25.65 -7.43 -21.04
C LEU A 42 25.01 -6.08 -21.36
N PHE A 43 23.81 -5.82 -20.83
CA PHE A 43 23.11 -4.53 -20.99
C PHE A 43 23.91 -3.37 -20.37
N ILE A 44 24.55 -3.61 -19.22
CA ILE A 44 25.43 -2.62 -18.59
C ILE A 44 26.72 -2.45 -19.38
N TRP A 45 27.40 -3.55 -19.74
CA TRP A 45 28.71 -3.52 -20.39
C TRP A 45 28.74 -2.76 -21.72
N VAL A 46 27.68 -2.86 -22.53
CA VAL A 46 27.62 -2.15 -23.82
C VAL A 46 27.48 -0.62 -23.66
N CYS A 47 27.21 -0.12 -22.46
CA CYS A 47 27.15 1.30 -22.14
C CYS A 47 28.45 1.85 -21.55
N LEU A 48 29.37 0.98 -21.13
CA LEU A 48 30.61 1.37 -20.42
C LEU A 48 31.77 1.65 -21.36
N GLU A 49 32.70 2.52 -20.94
CA GLU A 49 34.01 2.68 -21.52
C GLU A 49 34.95 1.51 -21.14
N ASP A 50 36.13 1.43 -21.72
CA ASP A 50 37.00 0.24 -21.58
C ASP A 50 37.77 0.18 -20.25
N ASP A 51 37.84 1.25 -19.51
CA ASP A 51 38.50 1.34 -18.20
C ASP A 51 37.63 0.87 -17.02
N TRP A 52 36.36 0.62 -17.24
CA TRP A 52 35.50 0.02 -16.24
C TRP A 52 35.82 -1.46 -15.99
N LYS A 53 35.77 -1.87 -14.71
CA LYS A 53 35.86 -3.28 -14.31
C LYS A 53 34.55 -3.75 -13.72
N MET A 54 34.12 -4.94 -14.11
CA MET A 54 32.97 -5.62 -13.50
C MET A 54 33.40 -6.61 -12.45
N VAL A 55 32.84 -6.56 -11.26
CA VAL A 55 33.06 -7.59 -10.24
C VAL A 55 32.44 -8.90 -10.71
N SER A 56 33.20 -9.96 -10.71
CA SER A 56 32.75 -11.30 -11.10
C SER A 56 33.14 -12.34 -10.04
N SER A 57 32.28 -13.36 -9.86
CA SER A 57 32.56 -14.47 -8.94
C SER A 57 33.48 -15.49 -9.56
N ARG A 58 34.61 -15.79 -8.90
CA ARG A 58 35.51 -16.88 -9.33
C ARG A 58 34.83 -18.24 -9.28
N THR A 59 34.00 -18.48 -8.27
CA THR A 59 33.25 -19.71 -8.11
C THR A 59 32.28 -19.93 -9.26
N SER A 60 31.47 -18.90 -9.62
CA SER A 60 30.56 -18.97 -10.75
C SER A 60 31.30 -19.11 -12.10
N ALA A 61 32.47 -18.55 -12.24
CA ALA A 61 33.29 -18.68 -13.45
C ALA A 61 33.78 -20.13 -13.69
N GLN A 62 33.84 -20.96 -12.65
CA GLN A 62 34.27 -22.37 -12.76
C GLN A 62 33.17 -23.31 -13.22
N THR A 63 31.89 -22.84 -13.33
CA THR A 63 30.76 -23.69 -13.70
C THR A 63 30.87 -24.26 -15.12
N SER A 64 31.43 -23.51 -16.07
CA SER A 64 31.75 -23.99 -17.43
C SER A 64 32.81 -23.13 -18.10
N TRP A 65 33.42 -23.65 -19.20
CA TRP A 65 34.40 -22.91 -19.99
C TRP A 65 33.82 -21.57 -20.53
N LEU A 66 32.56 -21.55 -20.88
CA LEU A 66 31.87 -20.35 -21.38
C LEU A 66 31.74 -19.30 -20.26
N HIS A 67 31.30 -19.71 -19.06
CA HIS A 67 31.27 -18.83 -17.89
C HIS A 67 32.64 -18.27 -17.57
N ARG A 68 33.67 -19.10 -17.62
CA ARG A 68 35.07 -18.66 -17.39
C ARG A 68 35.49 -17.58 -18.39
N LYS A 69 35.18 -17.75 -19.68
CA LYS A 69 35.54 -16.80 -20.75
C LYS A 69 34.81 -15.47 -20.60
N ILE A 70 33.54 -15.52 -20.19
CA ILE A 70 32.70 -14.31 -19.98
C ILE A 70 33.08 -13.59 -18.69
N MET A 71 33.31 -14.33 -17.60
CA MET A 71 33.47 -13.76 -16.26
C MET A 71 34.94 -13.46 -15.88
N ILE A 72 35.91 -14.01 -16.60
CA ILE A 72 37.34 -13.76 -16.36
C ILE A 72 37.98 -13.24 -17.66
N ASN A 73 38.04 -11.93 -17.78
CA ASN A 73 38.63 -11.24 -18.94
C ASN A 73 39.20 -9.88 -18.51
N ARG A 74 39.74 -9.11 -19.48
CA ARG A 74 40.34 -7.80 -19.20
C ARG A 74 39.40 -6.76 -18.59
N TYR A 75 38.09 -6.95 -18.71
CA TYR A 75 37.05 -6.05 -18.15
C TYR A 75 36.52 -6.51 -16.80
N SER A 76 36.99 -7.61 -16.27
CA SER A 76 36.53 -8.15 -15.00
C SER A 76 37.51 -7.94 -13.85
N LEU A 77 36.97 -7.84 -12.64
CA LEU A 77 37.71 -7.95 -11.38
C LEU A 77 37.20 -9.22 -10.67
N PRO A 78 37.85 -10.38 -10.92
CA PRO A 78 37.36 -11.63 -10.33
C PRO A 78 37.70 -11.69 -8.83
N VAL A 79 36.68 -11.94 -8.02
CA VAL A 79 36.78 -12.07 -6.57
C VAL A 79 36.16 -13.38 -6.09
N ASP A 80 36.57 -13.86 -4.93
CA ASP A 80 35.93 -14.95 -4.25
C ASP A 80 34.90 -14.35 -3.26
N PRO A 81 33.58 -14.56 -3.47
CA PRO A 81 32.55 -13.99 -2.61
C PRO A 81 32.62 -14.45 -1.15
N ALA A 82 33.19 -15.62 -0.89
CA ALA A 82 33.38 -16.17 0.45
C ALA A 82 34.59 -15.59 1.18
N SER A 83 35.50 -14.92 0.45
CA SER A 83 36.74 -14.41 1.03
C SER A 83 36.62 -12.96 1.52
N PRO A 84 37.05 -12.66 2.77
CA PRO A 84 37.15 -11.29 3.27
C PRO A 84 38.04 -10.39 2.41
N TYR A 85 39.02 -10.99 1.70
CA TYR A 85 39.91 -10.27 0.79
C TYR A 85 39.25 -9.72 -0.46
N ALA A 86 38.02 -10.21 -0.80
CA ALA A 86 37.27 -9.69 -1.94
C ALA A 86 37.02 -8.19 -1.79
N VAL A 87 36.53 -7.77 -0.62
CA VAL A 87 36.22 -6.36 -0.32
C VAL A 87 37.49 -5.51 -0.30
N LYS A 88 38.60 -6.04 0.26
CA LYS A 88 39.89 -5.35 0.29
C LYS A 88 40.41 -5.07 -1.14
N ARG A 89 40.36 -6.06 -2.01
CA ARG A 89 40.78 -5.93 -3.41
C ARG A 89 39.95 -4.91 -4.20
N MET A 90 38.60 -4.89 -3.98
CA MET A 90 37.73 -3.88 -4.57
C MET A 90 38.06 -2.48 -4.04
N ALA A 91 38.31 -2.34 -2.73
CA ALA A 91 38.70 -1.08 -2.12
C ALA A 91 40.00 -0.52 -2.64
N GLU A 92 41.04 -1.39 -2.81
CA GLU A 92 42.34 -1.01 -3.38
C GLU A 92 42.19 -0.50 -4.82
N PHE A 93 41.39 -1.19 -5.64
CA PHE A 93 41.11 -0.76 -7.03
C PHE A 93 40.42 0.61 -7.08
N LEU A 94 39.43 0.82 -6.25
CA LEU A 94 38.71 2.11 -6.16
C LEU A 94 39.62 3.23 -5.64
N LYS A 95 40.44 2.99 -4.60
CA LYS A 95 41.40 3.97 -4.07
C LYS A 95 42.44 4.40 -5.11
N GLY A 96 42.77 3.53 -6.04
CA GLY A 96 43.61 3.85 -7.21
C GLY A 96 42.89 4.66 -8.30
N GLY A 97 41.72 5.21 -8.02
CA GLY A 97 40.91 5.98 -8.98
C GLY A 97 40.10 5.13 -9.96
N GLY A 98 39.93 3.83 -9.69
CA GLY A 98 39.23 2.90 -10.56
C GLY A 98 37.72 3.14 -10.66
N ARG A 99 37.12 2.69 -11.77
CA ARG A 99 35.67 2.67 -12.00
C ARG A 99 35.16 1.22 -11.95
N LEU A 100 34.28 0.90 -11.02
CA LEU A 100 33.85 -0.47 -10.68
C LEU A 100 32.36 -0.66 -10.80
N VAL A 101 31.94 -1.76 -11.45
CA VAL A 101 30.54 -2.23 -11.44
C VAL A 101 30.40 -3.34 -10.44
N LEU A 102 29.43 -3.20 -9.52
CA LEU A 102 29.14 -4.18 -8.48
C LEU A 102 27.63 -4.44 -8.38
N PHE A 103 27.20 -5.67 -8.61
CA PHE A 103 25.85 -6.10 -8.30
C PHE A 103 25.73 -6.34 -6.78
N ALA A 104 25.30 -5.32 -6.04
CA ALA A 104 25.32 -5.29 -4.58
C ALA A 104 24.38 -6.32 -3.92
N GLU A 105 23.43 -6.90 -4.66
CA GLU A 105 22.60 -8.00 -4.22
C GLU A 105 23.35 -9.33 -4.12
N GLY A 106 24.50 -9.46 -4.77
CA GLY A 106 25.38 -10.64 -4.77
C GLY A 106 24.76 -11.91 -5.36
N ARG A 107 23.54 -11.85 -5.80
CA ARG A 107 22.79 -12.93 -6.45
C ARG A 107 21.66 -12.37 -7.33
N LEU A 108 21.18 -13.17 -8.28
CA LEU A 108 20.04 -12.82 -9.10
C LEU A 108 18.77 -12.76 -8.24
N SER A 109 17.98 -11.70 -8.43
CA SER A 109 16.69 -11.55 -7.77
C SER A 109 15.71 -12.65 -8.20
N ARG A 110 15.16 -13.37 -7.22
CA ARG A 110 14.16 -14.40 -7.46
C ARG A 110 12.75 -13.85 -7.66
N THR A 111 12.53 -12.60 -7.27
CA THR A 111 11.21 -11.94 -7.34
C THR A 111 11.15 -10.90 -8.45
N GLY A 112 12.29 -10.48 -8.98
CA GLY A 112 12.43 -9.37 -9.92
C GLY A 112 12.46 -8.01 -9.24
N ASN A 113 12.31 -7.96 -7.92
CA ASN A 113 12.40 -6.75 -7.11
C ASN A 113 13.77 -6.70 -6.41
N LEU A 114 14.14 -5.51 -5.91
CA LEU A 114 15.37 -5.32 -5.16
C LEU A 114 15.37 -6.19 -3.90
N MET A 115 16.42 -6.98 -3.74
CA MET A 115 16.63 -7.86 -2.59
C MET A 115 17.51 -7.20 -1.52
N LYS A 116 17.91 -8.01 -0.54
CA LYS A 116 18.87 -7.59 0.48
C LYS A 116 20.21 -7.24 -0.19
N LEU A 117 20.76 -6.08 0.14
CA LEU A 117 22.10 -5.69 -0.25
C LEU A 117 23.13 -6.25 0.73
N PHE A 118 24.33 -6.57 0.24
CA PHE A 118 25.43 -6.99 1.08
C PHE A 118 26.11 -5.79 1.74
N ASP A 119 26.29 -5.85 3.04
CA ASP A 119 26.94 -4.80 3.84
C ASP A 119 28.38 -4.47 3.42
N GLY A 120 29.04 -5.38 2.72
CA GLY A 120 30.35 -5.12 2.10
C GLY A 120 30.34 -3.95 1.13
N THR A 121 29.17 -3.65 0.52
CA THR A 121 29.01 -2.49 -0.36
C THR A 121 29.05 -1.18 0.44
N GLY A 122 28.35 -1.11 1.57
CA GLY A 122 28.44 0.03 2.48
C GLY A 122 29.86 0.25 3.04
N PHE A 123 30.59 -0.83 3.33
CA PHE A 123 31.98 -0.75 3.72
C PHE A 123 32.88 -0.18 2.61
N LEU A 124 32.68 -0.60 1.33
CA LEU A 124 33.41 -0.04 0.20
C LEU A 124 33.19 1.47 0.09
N ILE A 125 31.93 1.91 0.12
CA ILE A 125 31.57 3.33 0.06
C ILE A 125 32.25 4.10 1.20
N PHE A 126 32.20 3.58 2.43
CA PHE A 126 32.82 4.19 3.60
C PHE A 126 34.31 4.38 3.48
N LYS A 127 35.01 3.31 3.06
CA LYS A 127 36.51 3.28 3.01
C LYS A 127 37.10 3.98 1.80
N THR A 128 36.38 4.10 0.70
CA THR A 128 36.90 4.63 -0.55
C THR A 128 36.40 6.03 -0.90
N LYS A 129 35.29 6.46 -0.23
CA LYS A 129 34.57 7.70 -0.57
C LYS A 129 34.23 7.80 -2.06
N ALA A 130 34.09 6.65 -2.73
CA ALA A 130 33.77 6.57 -4.14
C ALA A 130 32.40 7.21 -4.41
N LYS A 131 32.27 7.92 -5.52
CA LYS A 131 30.99 8.37 -6.03
C LYS A 131 30.14 7.16 -6.40
N VAL A 132 28.85 7.19 -6.10
CA VAL A 132 27.93 6.09 -6.36
C VAL A 132 26.99 6.49 -7.49
N ILE A 133 26.88 5.64 -8.50
CA ILE A 133 25.89 5.70 -9.55
C ILE A 133 25.03 4.44 -9.39
N THR A 134 23.71 4.58 -9.24
CA THR A 134 22.80 3.44 -9.30
C THR A 134 22.31 3.24 -10.73
N ALA A 135 22.02 2.00 -11.10
CA ALA A 135 21.41 1.71 -12.39
C ALA A 135 20.17 0.82 -12.21
N TYR A 136 19.08 1.18 -12.88
CA TYR A 136 17.87 0.37 -12.89
C TYR A 136 17.65 -0.24 -14.28
N LEU A 137 17.75 -1.56 -14.35
CA LEU A 137 17.43 -2.36 -15.53
C LEU A 137 15.95 -2.74 -15.47
N ARG A 138 15.14 -2.06 -16.27
CA ARG A 138 13.70 -2.30 -16.36
C ARG A 138 13.39 -3.29 -17.47
N GLY A 139 12.59 -4.32 -17.17
CA GLY A 139 12.17 -5.36 -18.12
C GLY A 139 13.11 -6.58 -18.19
N ALA A 140 14.30 -6.51 -17.61
CA ALA A 140 15.24 -7.63 -17.57
C ALA A 140 14.72 -8.82 -16.75
N GLU A 141 13.87 -8.57 -15.76
CA GLU A 141 13.20 -9.57 -14.93
C GLU A 141 12.24 -10.46 -15.73
N ARG A 142 11.80 -10.04 -16.90
CA ARG A 142 10.90 -10.78 -17.80
C ARG A 142 11.62 -11.72 -18.77
N LEU A 143 12.94 -11.62 -18.86
CA LEU A 143 13.74 -12.45 -19.78
C LEU A 143 13.73 -13.92 -19.34
N PRO A 144 13.83 -14.88 -20.28
CA PRO A 144 13.92 -16.32 -19.97
C PRO A 144 15.06 -16.67 -19.04
N TYR A 145 16.14 -15.90 -19.07
CA TYR A 145 17.34 -16.07 -18.24
C TYR A 145 17.25 -15.43 -16.85
N SER A 146 16.09 -14.95 -16.46
CA SER A 146 15.80 -14.51 -15.09
C SER A 146 15.33 -15.70 -14.26
N PRO A 147 15.80 -15.89 -13.01
CA PRO A 147 15.26 -16.91 -12.12
C PRO A 147 13.86 -16.57 -11.61
N ASN A 148 13.42 -15.35 -11.85
CA ASN A 148 12.09 -14.90 -11.50
C ASN A 148 11.03 -15.79 -12.18
N PRO A 149 10.07 -16.33 -11.40
CA PRO A 149 9.00 -17.18 -11.92
C PRO A 149 7.93 -16.47 -12.72
N ASN A 150 7.93 -15.15 -12.77
CA ASN A 150 6.94 -14.34 -13.50
C ASN A 150 6.92 -14.68 -15.00
N ALA A 151 5.87 -14.21 -15.68
CA ALA A 151 5.69 -14.44 -17.11
C ALA A 151 6.94 -14.03 -17.93
N LYS A 152 7.46 -14.97 -18.72
CA LYS A 152 8.67 -14.80 -19.53
C LYS A 152 8.34 -14.35 -20.93
N HIS A 153 9.21 -13.51 -21.47
CA HIS A 153 9.14 -13.03 -22.85
C HIS A 153 10.54 -13.09 -23.46
N CYS A 154 10.72 -13.91 -24.51
CA CYS A 154 12.02 -14.07 -25.19
C CYS A 154 12.59 -12.74 -25.70
N LEU A 155 11.73 -11.81 -26.13
CA LEU A 155 12.10 -10.50 -26.66
C LEU A 155 11.49 -9.36 -25.82
N ALA A 156 11.59 -9.46 -24.50
CA ALA A 156 11.13 -8.41 -23.62
C ALA A 156 11.87 -7.09 -23.91
N LYS A 157 11.16 -5.96 -23.87
CA LYS A 157 11.78 -4.65 -23.94
C LYS A 157 12.61 -4.40 -22.69
N VAL A 158 13.90 -4.09 -22.84
CA VAL A 158 14.80 -3.78 -21.73
C VAL A 158 15.30 -2.34 -21.84
N THR A 159 15.30 -1.63 -20.73
CA THR A 159 15.88 -0.28 -20.65
C THR A 159 16.82 -0.18 -19.45
N ALA A 160 17.92 0.55 -19.61
CA ALA A 160 18.86 0.87 -18.54
C ALA A 160 18.76 2.36 -18.20
N HIS A 161 18.64 2.67 -16.92
CA HIS A 161 18.53 4.04 -16.42
C HIS A 161 19.63 4.27 -15.39
N PHE A 162 20.45 5.30 -15.58
CA PHE A 162 21.55 5.63 -14.71
C PHE A 162 21.21 6.86 -13.86
N SER A 163 21.47 6.80 -12.55
CA SER A 163 21.29 7.96 -11.67
C SER A 163 22.42 8.97 -11.83
N PRO A 164 22.24 10.23 -11.45
CA PRO A 164 23.38 11.13 -11.24
C PRO A 164 24.39 10.51 -10.26
N ALA A 165 25.68 10.86 -10.44
CA ALA A 165 26.71 10.44 -9.51
C ALA A 165 26.51 11.13 -8.14
N GLN A 166 26.41 10.34 -7.09
CA GLN A 166 26.12 10.81 -5.74
C GLN A 166 27.31 10.57 -4.81
N ILE A 167 27.50 11.47 -3.86
CA ILE A 167 28.43 11.30 -2.76
C ILE A 167 27.61 10.84 -1.55
N ALA A 168 28.07 9.76 -0.91
CA ALA A 168 27.42 9.27 0.29
C ALA A 168 27.53 10.30 1.44
N PRO A 169 26.55 10.34 2.36
CA PRO A 169 26.59 11.26 3.49
C PRO A 169 27.83 11.05 4.35
N GLU A 170 28.41 12.13 4.85
CA GLU A 170 29.48 12.06 5.83
C GLU A 170 28.91 11.58 7.17
N LEU A 171 29.49 10.49 7.66
CA LEU A 171 29.17 9.95 8.98
C LEU A 171 30.29 10.39 9.92
N GLY A 172 30.03 11.24 10.88
CA GLY A 172 31.04 11.67 11.85
C GLY A 172 31.86 10.53 12.47
N ASP A 173 32.26 10.61 13.70
CA ASP A 173 33.02 9.54 14.38
C ASP A 173 32.12 8.35 14.73
N VAL A 174 31.83 7.48 13.74
CA VAL A 174 31.00 6.27 13.91
C VAL A 174 31.86 5.02 13.74
N ARG A 175 31.58 4.00 14.56
CA ARG A 175 32.22 2.68 14.40
C ARG A 175 32.00 2.14 12.99
N THR A 176 33.04 1.53 12.38
CA THR A 176 32.99 0.99 11.01
C THR A 176 31.81 0.03 10.77
N THR A 177 31.43 -0.76 11.79
CA THR A 177 30.27 -1.68 11.70
C THR A 177 28.96 -0.93 11.53
N HIS A 178 28.78 0.18 12.24
CA HIS A 178 27.58 1.02 12.14
C HIS A 178 27.57 1.84 10.85
N ALA A 179 28.70 2.45 10.49
CA ALA A 179 28.86 3.15 9.21
C ALA A 179 28.53 2.27 8.00
N ARG A 180 28.96 1.01 8.03
CA ARG A 180 28.66 0.02 7.00
C ARG A 180 27.13 -0.19 6.84
N ALA A 181 26.41 -0.37 7.93
CA ALA A 181 24.98 -0.58 7.89
C ALA A 181 24.24 0.67 7.40
N LEU A 182 24.57 1.86 7.92
CA LEU A 182 23.97 3.13 7.51
C LEU A 182 24.16 3.39 6.01
N LEU A 183 25.37 3.15 5.46
CA LEU A 183 25.61 3.38 4.04
C LEU A 183 25.00 2.31 3.14
N THR A 184 24.82 1.08 3.62
CA THR A 184 24.05 0.06 2.89
C THR A 184 22.58 0.44 2.80
N ASN A 185 21.99 0.96 3.90
CA ASN A 185 20.61 1.44 3.91
C ASN A 185 20.45 2.68 3.03
N TRP A 186 21.37 3.66 3.12
CA TRP A 186 21.38 4.80 2.22
C TRP A 186 21.41 4.38 0.75
N LEU A 187 22.29 3.45 0.37
CA LEU A 187 22.37 2.93 -0.99
C LEU A 187 21.05 2.29 -1.42
N ARG A 188 20.48 1.47 -0.55
CA ARG A 188 19.20 0.84 -0.82
C ARG A 188 18.09 1.88 -1.09
N ASP A 189 18.05 2.94 -0.28
CA ASP A 189 17.08 4.03 -0.46
C ASP A 189 17.26 4.74 -1.81
N GLN A 190 18.54 4.94 -2.27
CA GLN A 190 18.81 5.49 -3.60
C GLN A 190 18.29 4.56 -4.72
N MET A 191 18.54 3.24 -4.61
CA MET A 191 18.08 2.26 -5.60
C MET A 191 16.55 2.16 -5.65
N VAL A 192 15.87 2.15 -4.48
CA VAL A 192 14.40 2.14 -4.37
C VAL A 192 13.80 3.41 -4.97
N ARG A 193 14.39 4.56 -4.67
CA ARG A 193 13.97 5.85 -5.23
C ARG A 193 14.09 5.85 -6.74
N GLN A 194 15.24 5.42 -7.30
CA GLN A 194 15.44 5.35 -8.74
C GLN A 194 14.44 4.41 -9.41
N GLN A 195 14.21 3.22 -8.85
CA GLN A 195 13.18 2.30 -9.34
C GLN A 195 11.82 2.98 -9.42
N PHE A 196 11.41 3.65 -8.34
CA PHE A 196 10.14 4.36 -8.29
C PHE A 196 10.05 5.47 -9.36
N GLU A 197 11.05 6.33 -9.48
CA GLU A 197 11.10 7.44 -10.45
C GLU A 197 11.05 6.94 -11.90
N VAL A 198 11.80 5.88 -12.21
CA VAL A 198 11.79 5.26 -13.54
C VAL A 198 10.43 4.64 -13.84
N GLU A 199 9.82 3.92 -12.90
CA GLU A 199 8.50 3.35 -13.10
C GLU A 199 7.42 4.45 -13.23
N MET A 200 7.54 5.57 -12.54
CA MET A 200 6.65 6.71 -12.73
C MET A 200 6.77 7.33 -14.13
N SER A 201 7.97 7.41 -14.67
CA SER A 201 8.23 8.08 -15.95
C SER A 201 8.00 7.19 -17.18
N PHE A 202 8.31 5.89 -17.10
CA PHE A 202 8.38 4.98 -18.24
C PHE A 202 7.30 3.89 -18.28
N SER A 203 6.40 3.86 -17.30
CA SER A 203 5.23 2.97 -17.26
C SER A 203 3.95 3.70 -17.61
N PRO A 204 2.83 2.99 -17.85
CA PRO A 204 1.54 3.64 -18.15
C PRO A 204 1.15 4.69 -17.12
N GLN A 205 0.59 5.80 -17.59
CA GLN A 205 0.27 6.96 -16.75
C GLN A 205 -1.13 6.94 -16.13
N ASN A 206 -1.94 5.93 -16.44
CA ASN A 206 -3.25 5.73 -15.83
C ASN A 206 -3.47 4.26 -15.47
N VAL A 207 -4.32 4.01 -14.47
CA VAL A 207 -4.57 2.67 -13.92
C VAL A 207 -5.17 1.72 -14.96
N LEU A 208 -6.09 2.21 -15.80
CA LEU A 208 -6.70 1.40 -16.87
C LEU A 208 -5.64 0.87 -17.84
N ALA A 209 -4.72 1.73 -18.28
CA ALA A 209 -3.63 1.35 -19.18
C ALA A 209 -2.64 0.39 -18.52
N ALA A 210 -2.35 0.57 -17.23
CA ALA A 210 -1.47 -0.31 -16.46
C ALA A 210 -2.07 -1.73 -16.32
N VAL A 211 -3.36 -1.83 -16.00
CA VAL A 211 -4.09 -3.12 -15.97
C VAL A 211 -4.14 -3.74 -17.36
N ALA A 212 -4.39 -2.96 -18.42
CA ALA A 212 -4.43 -3.45 -19.80
C ALA A 212 -3.06 -3.95 -20.29
N GLU A 213 -1.95 -3.32 -19.85
CA GLU A 213 -0.60 -3.80 -20.15
C GLU A 213 -0.36 -5.19 -19.53
N THR A 214 -0.68 -5.37 -18.26
CA THR A 214 -0.54 -6.66 -17.58
C THR A 214 -1.45 -7.73 -18.19
N ALA A 215 -2.70 -7.35 -18.52
CA ALA A 215 -3.66 -8.23 -19.19
C ALA A 215 -3.17 -8.74 -20.56
N ARG A 216 -2.46 -7.90 -21.33
CA ARG A 216 -1.86 -8.31 -22.62
C ARG A 216 -0.74 -9.33 -22.44
N HIS A 217 0.04 -9.21 -21.38
CA HIS A 217 1.12 -10.15 -21.08
C HIS A 217 0.63 -11.49 -20.52
N GLN A 218 -0.50 -11.50 -19.78
CA GLN A 218 -1.02 -12.68 -19.10
C GLN A 218 -2.54 -12.87 -19.31
N PRO A 219 -3.05 -12.92 -20.56
CA PRO A 219 -4.50 -12.86 -20.84
C PRO A 219 -5.29 -14.04 -20.26
N GLY A 220 -4.67 -15.22 -20.16
CA GLY A 220 -5.29 -16.43 -19.62
C GLY A 220 -5.22 -16.58 -18.10
N LYS A 221 -4.46 -15.72 -17.42
CA LYS A 221 -4.30 -15.81 -15.96
C LYS A 221 -5.60 -15.47 -15.24
N ILE A 222 -6.01 -16.32 -14.29
CA ILE A 222 -7.11 -16.01 -13.38
C ILE A 222 -6.63 -14.91 -12.44
N ILE A 223 -7.33 -13.77 -12.48
CA ILE A 223 -6.95 -12.59 -11.71
C ILE A 223 -7.95 -12.27 -10.60
N LEU A 224 -9.21 -12.59 -10.78
CA LEU A 224 -10.29 -12.33 -9.83
C LEU A 224 -11.09 -13.61 -9.58
N GLU A 225 -11.43 -13.83 -8.32
CA GLU A 225 -12.44 -14.78 -7.86
C GLU A 225 -13.22 -14.11 -6.71
N ASP A 226 -14.49 -14.42 -6.57
CA ASP A 226 -15.30 -13.88 -5.47
C ASP A 226 -16.10 -15.00 -4.74
N ALA A 227 -16.87 -14.61 -3.74
CA ALA A 227 -17.68 -15.52 -2.94
C ALA A 227 -18.72 -16.35 -3.74
N THR A 228 -18.99 -15.99 -5.01
CA THR A 228 -19.84 -16.79 -5.91
C THR A 228 -19.05 -17.89 -6.64
N LEU A 229 -17.75 -18.03 -6.35
CA LEU A 229 -16.79 -18.94 -6.99
C LEU A 229 -16.59 -18.69 -8.48
N GLN A 230 -17.04 -17.55 -8.99
CA GLN A 230 -16.81 -17.12 -10.36
C GLN A 230 -15.37 -16.67 -10.54
N LYS A 231 -14.67 -17.25 -11.50
CA LYS A 231 -13.29 -16.93 -11.85
C LYS A 231 -13.21 -16.10 -13.11
N LEU A 232 -12.55 -14.94 -13.03
CA LEU A 232 -12.27 -14.10 -14.18
C LEU A 232 -10.78 -14.14 -14.52
N THR A 233 -10.48 -14.49 -15.78
CA THR A 233 -9.15 -14.25 -16.36
C THR A 233 -9.01 -12.78 -16.73
N TYR A 234 -7.79 -12.30 -16.95
CA TYR A 234 -7.58 -10.95 -17.47
C TYR A 234 -8.35 -10.70 -18.75
N ARG A 235 -8.37 -11.66 -19.68
CA ARG A 235 -9.16 -11.55 -20.92
C ARG A 235 -10.64 -11.36 -20.62
N LYS A 236 -11.22 -12.17 -19.71
CA LYS A 236 -12.63 -12.03 -19.31
C LYS A 236 -12.90 -10.69 -18.61
N LEU A 237 -11.98 -10.23 -17.76
CA LEU A 237 -12.07 -8.93 -17.10
C LEU A 237 -12.13 -7.79 -18.11
N MET A 238 -11.18 -7.76 -19.06
CA MET A 238 -11.09 -6.68 -20.04
C MET A 238 -12.24 -6.71 -21.06
N VAL A 239 -12.65 -7.90 -21.52
CA VAL A 239 -13.83 -8.08 -22.38
C VAL A 239 -15.09 -7.63 -21.64
N GLY A 240 -15.24 -8.05 -20.37
CA GLY A 240 -16.38 -7.65 -19.54
C GLY A 240 -16.47 -6.15 -19.36
N ALA A 241 -15.36 -5.50 -19.05
CA ALA A 241 -15.28 -4.03 -18.89
C ALA A 241 -15.66 -3.29 -20.18
N GLU A 242 -15.23 -3.79 -21.34
CA GLU A 242 -15.53 -3.16 -22.61
C GLU A 242 -17.00 -3.36 -23.05
N VAL A 243 -17.51 -4.57 -22.91
CA VAL A 243 -18.92 -4.88 -23.20
C VAL A 243 -19.85 -4.08 -22.29
N LEU A 244 -19.50 -3.98 -21.01
CA LEU A 244 -20.25 -3.20 -20.03
C LEU A 244 -20.17 -1.69 -20.31
N ALA A 245 -18.99 -1.18 -20.70
CA ALA A 245 -18.85 0.23 -21.10
C ALA A 245 -19.78 0.59 -22.24
N HIS A 246 -19.91 -0.28 -23.24
CA HIS A 246 -20.85 -0.04 -24.34
C HIS A 246 -22.32 0.02 -23.85
N ALA A 247 -22.73 -0.93 -23.00
CA ALA A 247 -24.08 -0.93 -22.44
C ALA A 247 -24.33 0.29 -21.55
N LEU A 248 -23.37 0.68 -20.72
CA LEU A 248 -23.47 1.86 -19.86
C LEU A 248 -23.53 3.17 -20.64
N GLY A 249 -22.79 3.29 -21.75
CA GLY A 249 -22.77 4.49 -22.59
C GLY A 249 -24.13 4.95 -23.10
N HIS A 250 -25.08 4.02 -23.22
CA HIS A 250 -26.48 4.33 -23.61
C HIS A 250 -27.41 4.62 -22.43
N ASN A 251 -27.00 4.30 -21.20
CA ASN A 251 -27.84 4.38 -20.01
C ASN A 251 -27.40 5.46 -19.02
N LEU A 252 -26.18 5.95 -19.13
CA LEU A 252 -25.65 6.99 -18.24
C LEU A 252 -26.00 8.39 -18.74
N SER A 253 -26.30 9.27 -17.80
CA SER A 253 -26.42 10.72 -18.05
C SER A 253 -25.06 11.30 -18.53
N THR A 254 -25.10 12.54 -18.99
CA THR A 254 -23.88 13.27 -19.42
C THR A 254 -22.92 13.59 -18.26
N ASN A 255 -23.39 13.42 -17.01
CA ASN A 255 -22.57 13.72 -15.83
C ASN A 255 -21.28 12.92 -15.82
N ALA A 256 -20.17 13.59 -15.44
CA ALA A 256 -18.84 12.98 -15.37
C ALA A 256 -18.70 11.96 -14.22
N ARG A 257 -19.49 12.09 -13.15
CA ARG A 257 -19.40 11.29 -11.93
C ARG A 257 -20.57 10.31 -11.84
N VAL A 258 -20.27 9.06 -11.44
CA VAL A 258 -21.25 7.98 -11.30
C VAL A 258 -21.09 7.29 -9.95
N GLY A 259 -22.16 7.21 -9.18
CA GLY A 259 -22.15 6.52 -7.88
C GLY A 259 -22.04 5.01 -8.05
N LEU A 260 -21.23 4.37 -7.21
CA LEU A 260 -21.13 2.92 -7.11
C LEU A 260 -21.59 2.44 -5.74
N LEU A 261 -22.66 1.67 -5.72
CA LEU A 261 -23.23 1.03 -4.54
C LEU A 261 -23.16 -0.49 -4.72
N LEU A 262 -21.96 -1.05 -4.60
CA LEU A 262 -21.66 -2.46 -4.87
C LEU A 262 -20.75 -3.05 -3.77
N PRO A 263 -20.88 -4.35 -3.45
CA PRO A 263 -20.03 -5.05 -2.50
C PRO A 263 -18.69 -5.49 -3.15
N ASN A 264 -17.84 -6.17 -2.36
CA ASN A 264 -16.60 -6.78 -2.84
C ASN A 264 -16.90 -8.04 -3.66
N VAL A 265 -17.17 -7.85 -4.95
CA VAL A 265 -17.42 -8.93 -5.93
C VAL A 265 -16.73 -8.61 -7.24
N ASN A 266 -16.57 -9.62 -8.09
CA ASN A 266 -15.93 -9.48 -9.41
C ASN A 266 -16.52 -8.36 -10.28
N ALA A 267 -17.83 -8.09 -10.14
CA ALA A 267 -18.50 -7.05 -10.90
C ALA A 267 -17.97 -5.64 -10.60
N THR A 268 -17.55 -5.38 -9.36
CA THR A 268 -17.13 -4.03 -8.96
C THR A 268 -15.88 -3.54 -9.71
N PRO A 269 -14.77 -4.29 -9.80
CA PRO A 269 -13.64 -3.89 -10.65
C PRO A 269 -14.02 -3.81 -12.14
N VAL A 270 -14.89 -4.68 -12.64
CA VAL A 270 -15.37 -4.63 -14.04
C VAL A 270 -16.09 -3.31 -14.31
N VAL A 271 -16.99 -2.89 -13.42
CA VAL A 271 -17.72 -1.60 -13.53
C VAL A 271 -16.76 -0.42 -13.48
N ILE A 272 -15.78 -0.42 -12.58
CA ILE A 272 -14.79 0.67 -12.47
C ILE A 272 -14.00 0.81 -13.78
N LEU A 273 -13.48 -0.31 -14.32
CA LEU A 273 -12.77 -0.30 -15.59
C LEU A 273 -13.66 0.13 -16.77
N ALA A 274 -14.95 -0.24 -16.76
CA ALA A 274 -15.92 0.18 -17.76
C ALA A 274 -16.18 1.70 -17.70
N LEU A 275 -16.33 2.27 -16.50
CA LEU A 275 -16.50 3.71 -16.32
C LEU A 275 -15.28 4.48 -16.79
N TRP A 276 -14.07 4.03 -16.47
CA TRP A 276 -12.84 4.67 -16.96
C TRP A 276 -12.71 4.64 -18.48
N ARG A 277 -13.21 3.59 -19.15
CA ARG A 277 -13.27 3.54 -20.63
C ARG A 277 -14.21 4.58 -21.23
N LEU A 278 -15.22 4.99 -20.47
CA LEU A 278 -16.18 6.04 -20.85
C LEU A 278 -15.74 7.45 -20.40
N GLY A 279 -14.58 7.58 -19.78
CA GLY A 279 -14.14 8.85 -19.19
C GLY A 279 -14.95 9.29 -17.97
N LYS A 280 -15.66 8.35 -17.33
CA LYS A 280 -16.47 8.61 -16.13
C LYS A 280 -15.70 8.31 -14.85
N VAL A 281 -16.01 9.04 -13.78
CA VAL A 281 -15.36 8.92 -12.46
C VAL A 281 -16.30 8.18 -11.49
N PRO A 282 -15.94 6.96 -11.05
CA PRO A 282 -16.69 6.26 -10.01
C PRO A 282 -16.58 6.97 -8.66
N ALA A 283 -17.73 7.18 -7.99
CA ALA A 283 -17.82 7.66 -6.60
C ALA A 283 -18.29 6.51 -5.71
N MET A 284 -17.43 6.08 -4.80
CA MET A 284 -17.62 4.87 -4.00
C MET A 284 -18.53 5.13 -2.80
N LEU A 285 -19.76 4.65 -2.82
CA LEU A 285 -20.74 4.85 -1.75
C LEU A 285 -20.55 3.81 -0.64
N ASN A 286 -20.49 4.29 0.60
CA ASN A 286 -20.39 3.44 1.78
C ASN A 286 -21.77 3.02 2.25
N PHE A 287 -22.18 1.79 1.93
CA PHE A 287 -23.50 1.25 2.32
C PHE A 287 -23.66 1.00 3.82
N SER A 288 -22.56 1.01 4.59
CA SER A 288 -22.63 0.86 6.05
C SER A 288 -22.86 2.17 6.80
N SER A 289 -22.84 3.32 6.10
CA SER A 289 -22.99 4.64 6.73
C SER A 289 -24.44 5.11 6.90
N GLY A 290 -25.39 4.33 6.41
CA GLY A 290 -26.82 4.68 6.42
C GLY A 290 -27.25 5.59 5.27
N ILE A 291 -28.57 5.57 4.99
CA ILE A 291 -29.16 6.31 3.86
C ILE A 291 -28.93 7.83 3.94
N PRO A 292 -29.10 8.51 5.10
CA PRO A 292 -28.89 9.96 5.17
C PRO A 292 -27.48 10.39 4.80
N THR A 293 -26.47 9.64 5.25
CA THR A 293 -25.05 9.91 4.92
C THR A 293 -24.79 9.68 3.43
N MET A 294 -25.35 8.60 2.86
CA MET A 294 -25.19 8.34 1.42
C MET A 294 -25.88 9.45 0.58
N LEU A 295 -27.05 9.94 0.96
CA LEU A 295 -27.71 11.08 0.31
C LEU A 295 -26.84 12.35 0.37
N ALA A 296 -26.20 12.61 1.50
CA ALA A 296 -25.25 13.73 1.60
C ALA A 296 -24.05 13.55 0.64
N CYS A 297 -23.53 12.32 0.49
CA CYS A 297 -22.47 12.00 -0.48
C CYS A 297 -22.96 12.20 -1.93
N LEU A 298 -24.17 11.76 -2.26
CA LEU A 298 -24.77 11.94 -3.59
C LEU A 298 -24.86 13.42 -3.95
N LYS A 299 -25.37 14.23 -3.02
CA LYS A 299 -25.48 15.69 -3.18
C LYS A 299 -24.10 16.35 -3.32
N LEU A 300 -23.17 16.03 -2.44
CA LEU A 300 -21.80 16.58 -2.44
C LEU A 300 -21.07 16.32 -3.77
N ALA A 301 -21.16 15.11 -4.30
CA ALA A 301 -20.52 14.75 -5.56
C ALA A 301 -21.34 15.10 -6.80
N GLY A 302 -22.55 15.63 -6.64
CA GLY A 302 -23.46 15.98 -7.75
C GLY A 302 -23.86 14.77 -8.59
N LEU A 303 -24.07 13.60 -7.94
CA LEU A 303 -24.38 12.37 -8.65
C LEU A 303 -25.84 12.39 -9.16
N LYS A 304 -26.02 11.91 -10.39
CA LYS A 304 -27.35 11.70 -11.02
C LYS A 304 -27.62 10.21 -11.24
N ASP A 305 -26.57 9.43 -11.48
CA ASP A 305 -26.64 7.99 -11.72
C ASP A 305 -25.95 7.22 -10.61
N VAL A 306 -26.55 6.12 -10.18
CA VAL A 306 -25.93 5.15 -9.23
C VAL A 306 -26.06 3.75 -9.80
N ILE A 307 -24.93 3.07 -9.98
CA ILE A 307 -24.89 1.67 -10.41
C ILE A 307 -24.94 0.77 -9.16
N THR A 308 -25.87 -0.17 -9.18
CA THR A 308 -26.09 -1.13 -8.09
C THR A 308 -26.58 -2.49 -8.62
N SER A 309 -26.93 -3.40 -7.72
CA SER A 309 -27.48 -4.73 -8.01
C SER A 309 -28.68 -4.99 -7.11
N ARG A 310 -29.80 -5.48 -7.67
CA ARG A 310 -31.00 -5.85 -6.90
C ARG A 310 -30.67 -6.90 -5.85
N LYS A 311 -29.93 -7.94 -6.23
CA LYS A 311 -29.48 -9.00 -5.31
C LYS A 311 -28.65 -8.49 -4.15
N PHE A 312 -27.84 -7.45 -4.40
CA PHE A 312 -27.04 -6.83 -3.34
C PHE A 312 -27.93 -6.04 -2.39
N LEU A 313 -28.84 -5.18 -2.90
CA LEU A 313 -29.74 -4.37 -2.08
C LEU A 313 -30.61 -5.25 -1.17
N GLU A 314 -31.14 -6.35 -1.72
CA GLU A 314 -31.93 -7.32 -0.97
C GLU A 314 -31.11 -7.97 0.16
N ARG A 315 -29.94 -8.51 -0.14
CA ARG A 315 -29.05 -9.14 0.86
C ARG A 315 -28.56 -8.19 1.94
N ALA A 316 -28.25 -6.96 1.55
CA ALA A 316 -27.82 -5.91 2.47
C ALA A 316 -28.98 -5.23 3.21
N ARG A 317 -30.23 -5.58 2.87
CA ARG A 317 -31.47 -4.97 3.40
C ARG A 317 -31.47 -3.44 3.28
N LEU A 318 -30.99 -2.95 2.13
CA LEU A 318 -30.91 -1.52 1.85
C LEU A 318 -32.15 -1.07 1.06
N ASN A 319 -32.92 -0.16 1.66
CA ASN A 319 -33.98 0.54 0.96
C ASN A 319 -33.41 1.81 0.32
N VAL A 320 -33.46 1.88 -1.01
CA VAL A 320 -32.95 3.01 -1.81
C VAL A 320 -34.07 3.89 -2.39
N ASP A 321 -35.31 3.76 -1.92
CA ASP A 321 -36.45 4.57 -2.38
C ASP A 321 -36.19 6.07 -2.20
N GLU A 322 -35.48 6.45 -1.13
CA GLU A 322 -35.08 7.84 -0.90
C GLU A 322 -34.14 8.39 -1.97
N PHE A 323 -33.34 7.53 -2.60
CA PHE A 323 -32.49 7.94 -3.73
C PHE A 323 -33.35 8.29 -4.95
N VAL A 324 -34.36 7.47 -5.23
CA VAL A 324 -35.31 7.72 -6.33
C VAL A 324 -36.11 9.01 -6.06
N LYS A 325 -36.58 9.22 -4.82
CA LYS A 325 -37.24 10.46 -4.40
C LYS A 325 -36.33 11.69 -4.53
N ALA A 326 -35.04 11.53 -4.34
CA ALA A 326 -34.02 12.57 -4.55
C ALA A 326 -33.66 12.78 -6.02
N GLY A 327 -34.33 12.11 -6.96
CA GLY A 327 -34.11 12.25 -8.41
C GLY A 327 -32.87 11.48 -8.92
N ILE A 328 -32.36 10.49 -8.17
CA ILE A 328 -31.24 9.65 -8.58
C ILE A 328 -31.75 8.51 -9.48
N HIS A 329 -31.15 8.38 -10.64
CA HIS A 329 -31.39 7.27 -11.56
C HIS A 329 -30.58 6.04 -11.12
N LEU A 330 -31.26 4.96 -10.77
CA LEU A 330 -30.65 3.68 -10.37
C LEU A 330 -30.46 2.79 -11.60
N ILE A 331 -29.23 2.37 -11.82
CA ILE A 331 -28.86 1.48 -12.92
C ILE A 331 -28.51 0.11 -12.34
N TYR A 332 -29.31 -0.89 -12.67
CA TYR A 332 -29.12 -2.25 -12.17
C TYR A 332 -28.27 -3.08 -13.10
N LEU A 333 -27.25 -3.74 -12.55
CA LEU A 333 -26.34 -4.60 -13.33
C LEU A 333 -27.07 -5.77 -13.99
N GLU A 334 -28.15 -6.24 -13.40
CA GLU A 334 -28.99 -7.31 -13.94
C GLU A 334 -29.63 -6.89 -15.27
N ASP A 335 -30.14 -5.67 -15.38
CA ASP A 335 -30.80 -5.13 -16.57
C ASP A 335 -29.77 -4.91 -17.69
N LEU A 336 -28.63 -4.30 -17.32
CA LEU A 336 -27.52 -4.14 -18.27
C LEU A 336 -27.08 -5.48 -18.86
N ARG A 337 -26.96 -6.51 -18.00
CA ARG A 337 -26.54 -7.86 -18.45
C ARG A 337 -27.56 -8.50 -19.38
N ALA A 338 -28.85 -8.32 -19.12
CA ALA A 338 -29.93 -8.83 -19.98
C ALA A 338 -29.93 -8.16 -21.37
N GLY A 339 -29.62 -6.85 -21.43
CA GLY A 339 -29.58 -6.09 -22.69
C GLY A 339 -28.34 -6.35 -23.56
N ILE A 340 -27.30 -7.06 -23.08
CA ILE A 340 -26.08 -7.28 -23.83
C ILE A 340 -26.27 -8.42 -24.88
N ARG A 341 -26.24 -8.08 -26.15
CA ARG A 341 -26.36 -9.02 -27.30
C ARG A 341 -25.14 -9.96 -27.39
N GLY A 342 -25.40 -11.25 -27.69
CA GLY A 342 -24.35 -12.27 -27.83
C GLY A 342 -23.31 -11.95 -28.90
N ALA A 343 -23.74 -11.41 -30.04
CA ALA A 343 -22.84 -10.99 -31.12
C ALA A 343 -21.79 -9.95 -30.66
N ARG A 344 -22.18 -9.00 -29.79
CA ARG A 344 -21.25 -8.00 -29.24
C ARG A 344 -20.20 -8.65 -28.36
N LYS A 345 -20.60 -9.60 -27.53
CA LYS A 345 -19.67 -10.36 -26.67
C LYS A 345 -18.64 -11.11 -27.52
N LEU A 346 -19.10 -11.78 -28.57
CA LEU A 346 -18.25 -12.55 -29.50
C LEU A 346 -17.27 -11.63 -30.22
N PHE A 347 -17.75 -10.53 -30.80
CA PHE A 347 -16.89 -9.55 -31.49
C PHE A 347 -15.81 -8.98 -30.57
N THR A 348 -16.19 -8.56 -29.37
CA THR A 348 -15.24 -8.04 -28.38
C THR A 348 -14.23 -9.11 -27.99
N LEU A 349 -14.66 -10.36 -27.76
CA LEU A 349 -13.77 -11.47 -27.44
C LEU A 349 -12.77 -11.73 -28.56
N LEU A 350 -13.22 -11.81 -29.84
CA LEU A 350 -12.33 -12.02 -30.97
C LEU A 350 -11.29 -10.91 -31.07
N ARG A 351 -11.68 -9.66 -30.89
CA ARG A 351 -10.75 -8.54 -30.89
C ARG A 351 -9.67 -8.67 -29.81
N HIS A 352 -10.05 -9.07 -28.59
CA HIS A 352 -9.09 -9.31 -27.51
C HIS A 352 -8.21 -10.53 -27.74
N VAL A 353 -8.71 -11.57 -28.42
CA VAL A 353 -7.90 -12.75 -28.80
C VAL A 353 -6.86 -12.35 -29.84
N LEU A 354 -7.26 -11.55 -30.83
CA LEU A 354 -6.39 -11.04 -31.89
C LEU A 354 -5.51 -9.87 -31.44
N GLN A 355 -5.62 -9.45 -30.17
CA GLN A 355 -4.88 -8.31 -29.58
C GLN A 355 -5.04 -7.00 -30.35
N LEU A 356 -6.16 -6.82 -31.05
CA LEU A 356 -6.44 -5.59 -31.77
C LEU A 356 -6.77 -4.45 -30.78
N PRO A 357 -6.31 -3.23 -31.07
CA PRO A 357 -6.56 -2.09 -30.18
C PRO A 357 -8.05 -1.81 -30.05
N ALA A 358 -8.48 -1.58 -28.82
CA ALA A 358 -9.82 -1.12 -28.52
C ALA A 358 -9.83 0.41 -28.48
N PRO A 359 -10.67 1.08 -29.25
CA PRO A 359 -10.78 2.53 -29.14
C PRO A 359 -11.28 2.88 -27.75
N ILE A 360 -10.58 3.80 -27.09
CA ILE A 360 -11.02 4.46 -25.86
C ILE A 360 -11.31 5.90 -26.28
N LEU A 361 -12.58 6.27 -26.24
CA LEU A 361 -13.03 7.59 -26.72
C LEU A 361 -12.36 8.73 -25.95
N HIS A 362 -12.20 8.55 -24.62
CA HIS A 362 -11.58 9.52 -23.72
C HIS A 362 -10.56 8.80 -22.83
N PRO A 363 -9.32 8.58 -23.32
CA PRO A 363 -8.30 7.93 -22.50
C PRO A 363 -7.97 8.82 -21.30
N PRO A 364 -8.05 8.29 -20.06
CA PRO A 364 -7.72 9.08 -18.89
C PRO A 364 -6.23 9.44 -18.87
N SER A 365 -5.89 10.64 -18.43
CA SER A 365 -4.51 11.07 -18.15
C SER A 365 -4.14 10.77 -16.70
N ALA A 366 -2.87 10.99 -16.33
CA ALA A 366 -2.43 10.88 -14.94
C ALA A 366 -3.22 11.81 -14.00
N ASN A 367 -3.55 13.02 -14.46
CA ASN A 367 -4.23 14.06 -13.68
C ASN A 367 -5.77 13.94 -13.69
N THR A 368 -6.31 13.03 -14.50
CA THR A 368 -7.75 12.74 -14.51
C THR A 368 -8.14 12.08 -13.20
N ALA A 369 -9.25 12.50 -12.59
CA ALA A 369 -9.82 11.83 -11.43
C ALA A 369 -10.12 10.36 -11.76
N ALA A 370 -9.60 9.45 -10.96
CA ALA A 370 -9.83 8.01 -11.09
C ALA A 370 -11.00 7.55 -10.22
N VAL A 371 -11.13 8.13 -9.03
CA VAL A 371 -12.16 7.73 -8.07
C VAL A 371 -12.43 8.85 -7.08
N ILE A 372 -13.66 8.92 -6.58
CA ILE A 372 -14.03 9.70 -5.41
C ILE A 372 -14.30 8.72 -4.27
N VAL A 373 -13.62 8.93 -3.15
CA VAL A 373 -13.81 8.17 -1.92
C VAL A 373 -14.31 9.10 -0.84
N PHE A 374 -15.35 8.72 -0.12
CA PHE A 374 -15.91 9.53 0.95
C PHE A 374 -15.33 9.14 2.30
N THR A 375 -14.91 10.13 3.08
CA THR A 375 -14.48 9.96 4.46
C THR A 375 -15.47 10.60 5.42
N SER A 376 -15.57 10.07 6.64
CA SER A 376 -16.34 10.71 7.70
C SER A 376 -15.60 11.98 8.11
N GLY A 377 -16.15 13.14 7.75
CA GLY A 377 -15.65 14.43 8.23
C GLY A 377 -15.70 14.52 9.76
N SER A 378 -14.84 15.32 10.36
CA SER A 378 -14.75 15.50 11.81
C SER A 378 -16.03 16.06 12.43
N GLU A 379 -16.88 16.71 11.64
CA GLU A 379 -18.15 17.33 12.06
C GLU A 379 -19.37 16.55 11.57
N GLY A 380 -19.17 15.31 11.08
CA GLY A 380 -20.23 14.43 10.59
C GLY A 380 -20.69 14.70 9.16
N VAL A 381 -20.19 15.75 8.52
CA VAL A 381 -20.41 15.98 7.10
C VAL A 381 -19.39 15.16 6.31
N PRO A 382 -19.80 14.33 5.33
CA PRO A 382 -18.85 13.58 4.52
C PRO A 382 -17.91 14.51 3.75
N LYS A 383 -16.63 14.11 3.65
CA LYS A 383 -15.69 14.74 2.73
C LYS A 383 -15.48 13.85 1.53
N GLY A 384 -15.59 14.41 0.34
CA GLY A 384 -15.30 13.71 -0.92
C GLY A 384 -13.84 13.92 -1.31
N VAL A 385 -13.04 12.87 -1.26
CA VAL A 385 -11.63 12.88 -1.64
C VAL A 385 -11.50 12.51 -3.11
N GLU A 386 -10.94 13.40 -3.93
CA GLU A 386 -10.70 13.15 -5.35
C GLU A 386 -9.28 12.62 -5.55
N LEU A 387 -9.16 11.33 -5.93
CA LEU A 387 -7.89 10.68 -6.26
C LEU A 387 -7.74 10.56 -7.76
N THR A 388 -6.60 11.01 -8.30
CA THR A 388 -6.28 10.88 -9.72
C THR A 388 -5.70 9.50 -10.05
N HIS A 389 -5.66 9.15 -11.33
CA HIS A 389 -4.95 7.96 -11.79
C HIS A 389 -3.46 8.01 -11.41
N GLY A 390 -2.85 9.20 -11.46
CA GLY A 390 -1.46 9.42 -11.04
C GLY A 390 -1.25 9.15 -9.56
N ASN A 391 -2.14 9.64 -8.68
CA ASN A 391 -2.05 9.40 -7.24
C ASN A 391 -2.10 7.90 -6.91
N ILE A 392 -3.05 7.17 -7.50
CA ILE A 392 -3.21 5.74 -7.28
C ILE A 392 -2.00 4.96 -7.80
N LEU A 393 -1.53 5.26 -9.03
CA LEU A 393 -0.35 4.60 -9.59
C LEU A 393 0.92 4.91 -8.82
N ALA A 394 1.09 6.15 -8.34
CA ALA A 394 2.21 6.50 -7.48
C ALA A 394 2.22 5.62 -6.24
N ASN A 395 1.09 5.48 -5.55
CA ASN A 395 1.01 4.66 -4.35
C ASN A 395 1.24 3.17 -4.61
N ILE A 396 0.72 2.66 -5.73
CA ILE A 396 0.99 1.27 -6.17
C ILE A 396 2.49 1.07 -6.41
N ARG A 397 3.15 1.95 -7.17
CA ARG A 397 4.57 1.84 -7.51
C ARG A 397 5.48 2.03 -6.31
N GLN A 398 5.13 2.96 -5.41
CA GLN A 398 5.79 3.15 -4.12
C GLN A 398 5.79 1.85 -3.32
N THR A 399 4.61 1.23 -3.17
CA THR A 399 4.46 -0.04 -2.43
C THR A 399 5.24 -1.18 -3.09
N LEU A 400 5.18 -1.29 -4.42
CA LEU A 400 5.91 -2.31 -5.17
C LEU A 400 7.42 -2.12 -5.15
N ALA A 401 7.92 -0.89 -5.01
CA ALA A 401 9.36 -0.61 -4.92
C ALA A 401 9.97 -1.06 -3.58
N VAL A 402 9.18 -1.09 -2.50
CA VAL A 402 9.66 -1.47 -1.16
C VAL A 402 9.26 -2.91 -0.75
N THR A 403 8.45 -3.60 -1.56
CA THR A 403 8.01 -4.98 -1.29
C THR A 403 8.48 -5.91 -2.41
N ASP A 404 8.54 -7.21 -2.12
CA ASP A 404 8.90 -8.25 -3.07
C ASP A 404 7.67 -9.01 -3.62
N LEU A 405 6.54 -8.31 -3.76
CA LEU A 405 5.30 -8.87 -4.31
C LEU A 405 5.49 -9.31 -5.76
N THR A 406 5.05 -10.52 -6.07
CA THR A 406 5.18 -11.14 -7.39
C THR A 406 3.81 -11.46 -7.98
N ASP A 407 3.75 -11.77 -9.26
CA ASP A 407 2.53 -12.22 -9.92
C ASP A 407 2.10 -13.65 -9.50
N ARG A 408 2.91 -14.37 -8.69
CA ARG A 408 2.53 -15.64 -8.08
C ARG A 408 1.78 -15.46 -6.77
N ASP A 409 1.84 -14.28 -6.17
CA ASP A 409 1.12 -14.01 -4.94
C ASP A 409 -0.39 -14.03 -5.15
N ARG A 410 -1.09 -14.38 -4.09
CA ARG A 410 -2.52 -14.54 -4.04
C ARG A 410 -3.07 -13.72 -2.89
N ALA A 411 -3.72 -12.61 -3.24
CA ALA A 411 -4.27 -11.68 -2.26
C ALA A 411 -5.68 -12.09 -1.83
N PHE A 412 -5.95 -12.01 -0.55
CA PHE A 412 -7.30 -12.07 0.00
C PHE A 412 -7.75 -10.66 0.37
N ASN A 413 -8.84 -10.20 -0.21
CA ASN A 413 -9.38 -8.87 0.07
C ASN A 413 -10.83 -8.93 0.54
N CYS A 414 -11.04 -8.78 1.85
CA CYS A 414 -12.34 -8.58 2.47
C CYS A 414 -12.56 -7.15 2.97
N LEU A 415 -11.54 -6.27 2.81
CA LEU A 415 -11.69 -4.88 3.19
C LEU A 415 -12.61 -4.16 2.20
N PRO A 416 -13.54 -3.31 2.66
CA PRO A 416 -14.51 -2.67 1.78
C PRO A 416 -13.86 -1.84 0.66
N LEU A 417 -14.39 -1.97 -0.57
CA LEU A 417 -13.87 -1.23 -1.72
C LEU A 417 -14.23 0.26 -1.72
N PHE A 418 -15.14 0.69 -0.86
CA PHE A 418 -15.40 2.11 -0.61
C PHE A 418 -14.37 2.75 0.34
N HIS A 419 -13.36 2.01 0.78
CA HIS A 419 -12.18 2.52 1.47
C HIS A 419 -10.95 2.36 0.60
N SER A 420 -10.08 3.37 0.59
CA SER A 420 -8.88 3.42 -0.24
C SER A 420 -7.92 2.24 0.01
N PHE A 421 -7.85 1.68 1.23
CA PHE A 421 -7.02 0.52 1.54
C PHE A 421 -7.50 -0.74 0.80
N GLY A 422 -8.77 -1.09 0.87
CA GLY A 422 -9.36 -2.21 0.12
C GLY A 422 -9.36 -1.97 -1.40
N LEU A 423 -9.53 -0.72 -1.84
CA LEU A 423 -9.59 -0.35 -3.24
C LEU A 423 -8.22 -0.33 -3.90
N THR A 424 -7.29 0.49 -3.40
CA THR A 424 -5.96 0.66 -4.01
C THR A 424 -5.06 -0.53 -3.72
N VAL A 425 -4.81 -0.84 -2.45
CA VAL A 425 -3.84 -1.88 -2.06
C VAL A 425 -4.44 -3.28 -2.24
N GLY A 426 -5.73 -3.44 -1.90
CA GLY A 426 -6.42 -4.74 -1.99
C GLY A 426 -6.90 -5.09 -3.39
N THR A 427 -7.02 -4.14 -4.32
CA THR A 427 -7.62 -4.41 -5.65
C THR A 427 -6.76 -3.87 -6.79
N PHE A 428 -6.47 -2.57 -6.87
CA PHE A 428 -5.76 -2.02 -8.02
C PHE A 428 -4.29 -2.43 -8.07
N LEU A 429 -3.58 -2.47 -6.95
CA LEU A 429 -2.20 -2.96 -6.89
C LEU A 429 -2.09 -4.40 -7.40
N PRO A 430 -2.89 -5.37 -6.92
CA PRO A 430 -2.93 -6.71 -7.48
C PRO A 430 -3.24 -6.75 -8.98
N LEU A 431 -4.24 -6.00 -9.46
CA LEU A 431 -4.60 -5.94 -10.88
C LEU A 431 -3.45 -5.39 -11.75
N VAL A 432 -2.72 -4.40 -11.28
CA VAL A 432 -1.57 -3.83 -11.99
C VAL A 432 -0.37 -4.78 -11.97
N ARG A 433 -0.08 -5.42 -10.84
CA ARG A 433 1.08 -6.31 -10.67
C ARG A 433 0.83 -7.73 -11.23
N GLY A 434 -0.43 -8.15 -11.34
CA GLY A 434 -0.80 -9.48 -11.80
C GLY A 434 -0.99 -10.49 -10.68
N LEU A 435 -1.27 -10.07 -9.44
CA LEU A 435 -1.60 -10.97 -8.34
C LEU A 435 -3.05 -11.44 -8.44
N TYR A 436 -3.28 -12.73 -8.22
CA TYR A 436 -4.64 -13.24 -8.03
C TYR A 436 -5.30 -12.57 -6.81
N ILE A 437 -6.60 -12.26 -6.91
CA ILE A 437 -7.39 -11.66 -5.83
C ILE A 437 -8.62 -12.53 -5.57
N PHE A 438 -8.83 -12.90 -4.31
CA PHE A 438 -10.13 -13.37 -3.83
C PHE A 438 -10.87 -12.23 -3.14
N LEU A 439 -12.01 -11.81 -3.72
CA LEU A 439 -12.86 -10.75 -3.17
C LEU A 439 -13.93 -11.37 -2.27
N TYR A 440 -13.98 -10.91 -1.01
CA TYR A 440 -14.97 -11.37 -0.06
C TYR A 440 -15.77 -10.18 0.52
N PRO A 441 -17.13 -10.28 0.61
CA PRO A 441 -17.98 -9.12 0.91
C PRO A 441 -17.83 -8.53 2.32
N SER A 442 -17.43 -9.31 3.32
CA SER A 442 -17.45 -8.88 4.71
C SER A 442 -16.25 -9.39 5.52
N PRO A 443 -15.48 -8.53 6.20
CA PRO A 443 -14.42 -8.94 7.10
C PRO A 443 -14.93 -9.55 8.42
N LEU A 444 -16.22 -9.40 8.73
CA LEU A 444 -16.81 -9.83 9.99
C LEU A 444 -17.14 -11.34 10.04
N HIS A 445 -17.11 -12.02 8.92
CA HIS A 445 -17.36 -13.46 8.85
C HIS A 445 -16.11 -14.26 9.21
N TYR A 446 -15.65 -14.15 10.46
CA TYR A 446 -14.32 -14.59 10.93
C TYR A 446 -13.98 -16.04 10.57
N ARG A 447 -14.92 -17.00 10.70
CA ARG A 447 -14.70 -18.41 10.32
C ARG A 447 -14.58 -18.59 8.81
N VAL A 448 -15.42 -17.91 8.05
CA VAL A 448 -15.45 -18.06 6.59
C VAL A 448 -14.21 -17.45 5.96
N VAL A 449 -13.76 -16.30 6.46
CA VAL A 449 -12.54 -15.61 5.99
C VAL A 449 -11.32 -16.51 6.18
N THR A 450 -11.15 -17.13 7.35
CA THR A 450 -9.99 -18.00 7.63
C THR A 450 -10.03 -19.28 6.80
N ALA A 451 -11.20 -19.93 6.69
CA ALA A 451 -11.37 -21.07 5.81
C ALA A 451 -11.09 -20.74 4.33
N ALA A 452 -11.56 -19.60 3.85
CA ALA A 452 -11.34 -19.18 2.47
C ALA A 452 -9.87 -18.80 2.19
N LEU A 453 -9.14 -18.24 3.15
CA LEU A 453 -7.69 -18.04 3.07
C LEU A 453 -6.95 -19.37 2.86
N TYR A 454 -7.32 -20.41 3.64
CA TYR A 454 -6.80 -21.75 3.50
C TYR A 454 -7.13 -22.37 2.14
N ASP A 455 -8.42 -22.39 1.74
CA ASP A 455 -8.90 -23.02 0.51
C ASP A 455 -8.33 -22.40 -0.77
N ARG A 456 -7.90 -21.12 -0.70
CA ARG A 456 -7.38 -20.38 -1.85
C ARG A 456 -5.86 -20.26 -1.82
N ASP A 457 -5.17 -20.87 -0.86
CA ASP A 457 -3.72 -20.75 -0.68
C ASP A 457 -3.25 -19.28 -0.79
N CYS A 458 -3.97 -18.38 -0.09
CA CYS A 458 -3.64 -16.96 -0.15
C CYS A 458 -2.31 -16.69 0.54
N THR A 459 -1.45 -15.92 -0.14
CA THR A 459 -0.10 -15.56 0.34
C THR A 459 -0.04 -14.18 0.96
N ILE A 460 -1.00 -13.32 0.63
CA ILE A 460 -1.10 -11.93 1.10
C ILE A 460 -2.46 -11.72 1.74
N PHE A 461 -2.45 -11.22 2.97
CA PHE A 461 -3.68 -10.85 3.66
C PHE A 461 -3.59 -9.41 4.17
N LEU A 462 -4.65 -8.63 3.91
CA LEU A 462 -4.80 -7.25 4.36
C LEU A 462 -5.88 -7.19 5.43
N SER A 463 -5.60 -6.55 6.56
CA SER A 463 -6.55 -6.50 7.67
C SER A 463 -6.38 -5.24 8.52
N THR A 464 -7.19 -5.14 9.57
CA THR A 464 -7.07 -4.15 10.65
C THR A 464 -6.89 -4.87 11.98
N ASN A 465 -6.42 -4.17 13.01
CA ASN A 465 -6.25 -4.74 14.34
C ASN A 465 -7.53 -5.44 14.86
N THR A 466 -8.67 -4.77 14.72
CA THR A 466 -9.98 -5.29 15.18
C THR A 466 -10.34 -6.61 14.51
N PHE A 467 -10.17 -6.71 13.19
CA PHE A 467 -10.48 -7.95 12.46
C PHE A 467 -9.50 -9.06 12.77
N LEU A 468 -8.21 -8.74 12.94
CA LEU A 468 -7.18 -9.71 13.35
C LEU A 468 -7.49 -10.36 14.69
N ASN A 469 -7.99 -9.59 15.65
CA ASN A 469 -8.47 -10.13 16.93
C ASN A 469 -9.68 -11.06 16.75
N GLY A 470 -10.57 -10.74 15.81
CA GLY A 470 -11.71 -11.58 15.46
C GLY A 470 -11.28 -12.92 14.86
N TYR A 471 -10.34 -12.91 13.91
CA TYR A 471 -9.79 -14.12 13.28
C TYR A 471 -9.01 -14.97 14.27
N ALA A 472 -8.18 -14.37 15.12
CA ALA A 472 -7.37 -15.09 16.12
C ALA A 472 -8.20 -15.93 17.10
N ARG A 473 -9.46 -15.57 17.32
CA ARG A 473 -10.39 -16.35 18.18
C ARG A 473 -10.97 -17.58 17.50
N LYS A 474 -11.00 -17.61 16.16
CA LYS A 474 -11.75 -18.61 15.38
C LYS A 474 -10.89 -19.47 14.46
N ALA A 475 -9.69 -19.02 14.14
CA ALA A 475 -8.78 -19.67 13.22
C ALA A 475 -7.96 -20.80 13.87
N HIS A 476 -7.60 -21.77 13.05
CA HIS A 476 -6.55 -22.74 13.33
C HIS A 476 -5.22 -22.25 12.74
N PRO A 477 -4.04 -22.50 13.34
CA PRO A 477 -2.75 -22.11 12.78
C PRO A 477 -2.53 -22.55 11.34
N TYR A 478 -3.03 -23.70 10.97
CA TYR A 478 -2.89 -24.28 9.63
C TYR A 478 -3.69 -23.52 8.55
N ASP A 479 -4.67 -22.70 8.92
CA ASP A 479 -5.44 -21.87 7.98
C ASP A 479 -4.54 -20.86 7.25
N PHE A 480 -3.40 -20.53 7.84
CA PHE A 480 -2.45 -19.54 7.35
C PHE A 480 -1.16 -20.15 6.78
N ARG A 481 -1.12 -21.46 6.51
CA ARG A 481 0.11 -22.16 6.05
C ARG A 481 0.76 -21.55 4.81
N SER A 482 -0.03 -20.96 3.92
CA SER A 482 0.45 -20.35 2.67
C SER A 482 0.79 -18.87 2.81
N LEU A 483 0.46 -18.24 3.95
CA LEU A 483 0.57 -16.81 4.13
C LEU A 483 2.04 -16.37 4.24
N ARG A 484 2.47 -15.51 3.31
CA ARG A 484 3.79 -14.88 3.31
C ARG A 484 3.77 -13.58 4.09
N TYR A 485 2.76 -12.76 3.84
CA TYR A 485 2.67 -11.41 4.41
C TYR A 485 1.26 -11.11 4.91
N LEU A 486 1.22 -10.61 6.12
CA LEU A 486 0.04 -10.05 6.76
C LEU A 486 0.29 -8.56 7.02
N PHE A 487 -0.42 -7.71 6.28
CA PHE A 487 -0.36 -6.26 6.47
C PHE A 487 -1.55 -5.78 7.30
N ALA A 488 -1.26 -4.99 8.32
CA ALA A 488 -2.28 -4.33 9.13
C ALA A 488 -2.13 -2.81 9.03
N ALA A 489 -3.24 -2.12 8.80
CA ALA A 489 -3.28 -0.66 8.74
C ALA A 489 -4.65 -0.13 9.16
N ALA A 490 -4.83 1.18 9.07
CA ALA A 490 -6.07 1.91 9.39
C ALA A 490 -6.37 2.03 10.89
N GLU A 491 -5.84 1.17 11.72
CA GLU A 491 -5.90 1.20 13.19
C GLU A 491 -4.51 0.96 13.74
N LYS A 492 -4.24 1.43 14.95
CA LYS A 492 -3.00 1.06 15.66
C LYS A 492 -3.02 -0.43 15.98
N LEU A 493 -1.94 -1.13 15.67
CA LEU A 493 -1.76 -2.51 16.04
C LEU A 493 -1.48 -2.59 17.55
N GLN A 494 -2.31 -3.33 18.28
CA GLN A 494 -2.11 -3.59 19.69
C GLN A 494 -1.03 -4.64 19.89
N GLU A 495 -0.21 -4.45 20.92
CA GLU A 495 0.87 -5.38 21.27
C GLU A 495 0.35 -6.80 21.51
N THR A 496 -0.77 -6.92 22.20
CA THR A 496 -1.45 -8.21 22.46
C THR A 496 -1.85 -8.93 21.18
N THR A 497 -2.33 -8.19 20.18
CA THR A 497 -2.65 -8.74 18.86
C THR A 497 -1.39 -9.22 18.16
N ALA A 498 -0.34 -8.39 18.14
CA ALA A 498 0.93 -8.74 17.50
C ALA A 498 1.56 -9.99 18.13
N LEU A 499 1.59 -10.07 19.46
CA LEU A 499 2.09 -11.22 20.22
C LEU A 499 1.25 -12.48 19.96
N THR A 500 -0.08 -12.39 19.96
CA THR A 500 -0.97 -13.51 19.66
C THR A 500 -0.69 -14.10 18.28
N TRP A 501 -0.54 -13.25 17.26
CA TRP A 501 -0.25 -13.71 15.90
C TRP A 501 1.15 -14.29 15.75
N ALA A 502 2.13 -13.71 16.43
CA ALA A 502 3.50 -14.24 16.43
C ALA A 502 3.61 -15.58 17.15
N GLN A 503 3.02 -15.71 18.32
CA GLN A 503 3.15 -16.91 19.17
C GLN A 503 2.25 -18.06 18.71
N LYS A 504 0.98 -17.77 18.40
CA LYS A 504 0.00 -18.79 18.05
C LYS A 504 0.12 -19.25 16.60
N TYR A 505 0.41 -18.33 15.68
CA TYR A 505 0.39 -18.59 14.24
C TYR A 505 1.77 -18.54 13.59
N GLY A 506 2.81 -18.07 14.28
CA GLY A 506 4.14 -17.86 13.71
C GLY A 506 4.19 -16.74 12.68
N ILE A 507 3.22 -15.84 12.67
CA ILE A 507 3.05 -14.79 11.65
C ILE A 507 3.40 -13.43 12.24
N ARG A 508 4.35 -12.73 11.60
CA ARG A 508 4.64 -11.33 11.89
C ARG A 508 3.68 -10.43 11.14
N ILE A 509 3.03 -9.53 11.85
CA ILE A 509 2.19 -8.50 11.26
C ILE A 509 3.10 -7.33 10.82
N LEU A 510 2.93 -6.88 9.59
CA LEU A 510 3.60 -5.71 9.02
C LEU A 510 2.64 -4.52 9.09
N GLU A 511 2.96 -3.55 9.95
CA GLU A 511 2.13 -2.36 10.08
C GLU A 511 2.37 -1.37 8.95
N GLY A 512 1.29 -0.75 8.48
CA GLY A 512 1.31 0.38 7.56
C GLY A 512 0.45 1.53 8.07
N TYR A 513 0.81 2.73 7.67
CA TYR A 513 0.08 3.95 7.96
C TYR A 513 -0.32 4.67 6.68
N GLY A 514 -1.49 5.29 6.73
CA GLY A 514 -1.99 6.05 5.61
C GLY A 514 -3.33 6.74 5.88
N ALA A 515 -3.72 7.53 4.91
CA ALA A 515 -4.99 8.26 4.89
C ALA A 515 -5.61 8.13 3.49
N THR A 516 -6.93 8.26 3.40
CA THR A 516 -7.63 8.25 2.10
C THR A 516 -7.05 9.30 1.16
N GLU A 517 -6.70 10.44 1.70
CA GLU A 517 -6.08 11.58 1.02
C GLU A 517 -4.67 11.30 0.47
N CYS A 518 -4.07 10.15 0.84
CA CYS A 518 -2.75 9.70 0.37
C CYS A 518 -2.80 8.42 -0.49
N ALA A 519 -3.95 7.99 -0.97
CA ALA A 519 -4.26 6.92 -1.92
C ALA A 519 -3.89 5.45 -1.57
N PRO A 520 -3.80 4.87 -0.37
CA PRO A 520 -3.79 5.52 0.92
C PRO A 520 -2.42 5.56 1.61
N CYS A 521 -1.42 4.75 1.19
CA CYS A 521 -0.25 4.39 1.96
C CYS A 521 0.78 5.53 2.02
N VAL A 522 1.21 5.90 3.22
CA VAL A 522 2.25 6.90 3.50
C VAL A 522 3.54 6.22 3.93
N SER A 523 3.43 5.23 4.82
CA SER A 523 4.55 4.43 5.32
C SER A 523 4.14 2.98 5.54
N VAL A 524 5.11 2.06 5.50
CA VAL A 524 4.88 0.64 5.72
C VAL A 524 6.14 -0.05 6.26
N ASN A 525 5.94 -0.98 7.19
CA ASN A 525 6.96 -1.95 7.55
C ASN A 525 7.15 -2.96 6.42
N THR A 526 8.39 -3.26 6.10
CA THR A 526 8.73 -4.21 5.04
C THR A 526 9.20 -5.54 5.64
N PRO A 527 9.11 -6.64 4.87
CA PRO A 527 9.61 -7.94 5.33
C PRO A 527 11.12 -7.95 5.63
N LEU A 528 11.89 -7.07 4.97
CA LEU A 528 13.34 -6.99 5.15
C LEU A 528 13.75 -6.34 6.46
N GLU A 529 13.04 -5.30 6.88
CA GLU A 529 13.37 -4.49 8.04
C GLU A 529 12.10 -4.11 8.82
N PRO A 530 11.39 -5.08 9.40
CA PRO A 530 10.22 -4.79 10.20
C PRO A 530 10.63 -4.26 11.57
N ARG A 531 10.01 -3.17 12.02
CA ARG A 531 10.21 -2.61 13.36
C ARG A 531 8.90 -2.59 14.13
N HIS A 532 8.84 -3.39 15.18
CA HIS A 532 7.66 -3.46 16.03
C HIS A 532 7.40 -2.11 16.72
N GLY A 533 6.12 -1.75 16.85
CA GLY A 533 5.68 -0.47 17.45
C GLY A 533 5.90 0.74 16.56
N SER A 534 6.34 0.54 15.31
CA SER A 534 6.39 1.57 14.27
C SER A 534 5.46 1.24 13.12
N VAL A 535 5.05 2.24 12.37
CA VAL A 535 4.29 2.08 11.13
C VAL A 535 5.20 2.04 9.88
N GLY A 536 6.47 1.73 10.08
CA GLY A 536 7.47 1.62 9.02
C GLY A 536 8.07 2.96 8.60
N ARG A 537 8.79 2.94 7.48
CA ARG A 537 9.44 4.10 6.88
C ARG A 537 8.56 4.70 5.79
N LEU A 538 8.74 5.99 5.50
CA LEU A 538 8.05 6.65 4.40
C LEU A 538 8.28 5.95 3.06
N LEU A 539 7.25 5.91 2.25
CA LEU A 539 7.33 5.41 0.89
C LEU A 539 8.19 6.33 -0.01
N PRO A 540 8.85 5.79 -1.05
CA PRO A 540 9.71 6.60 -1.93
C PRO A 540 8.94 7.74 -2.59
N GLY A 541 9.57 8.92 -2.70
CA GLY A 541 8.95 10.14 -3.24
C GLY A 541 8.02 10.88 -2.28
N MET A 542 7.87 10.39 -1.04
CA MET A 542 7.21 11.12 0.05
C MET A 542 8.19 12.00 0.80
N ALA A 543 7.69 13.17 1.22
CA ALA A 543 8.36 14.06 2.18
C ALA A 543 7.46 14.27 3.38
N TYR A 544 8.05 14.60 4.54
CA TYR A 544 7.32 14.93 5.75
C TYR A 544 7.91 16.17 6.43
N LYS A 545 7.09 16.84 7.22
CA LYS A 545 7.51 17.82 8.23
C LYS A 545 6.71 17.60 9.50
N LEU A 546 7.33 17.88 10.64
CA LEU A 546 6.70 17.83 11.95
C LEU A 546 6.59 19.26 12.49
N GLU A 547 5.38 19.70 12.81
CA GLU A 547 5.15 20.96 13.50
C GLU A 547 5.00 20.68 15.00
N LYS A 548 5.72 21.43 15.83
CA LYS A 548 5.63 21.31 17.28
C LYS A 548 4.21 21.57 17.75
N VAL A 549 3.77 20.78 18.72
CA VAL A 549 2.47 20.94 19.37
C VAL A 549 2.73 21.19 20.85
N GLU A 550 2.12 22.23 21.38
CA GLU A 550 2.23 22.58 22.81
C GLU A 550 1.76 21.39 23.68
N GLY A 551 2.53 21.03 24.70
CA GLY A 551 2.24 19.90 25.58
C GLY A 551 2.56 18.51 25.00
N VAL A 552 3.23 18.43 23.84
CA VAL A 552 3.75 17.17 23.28
C VAL A 552 5.28 17.22 23.35
N GLU A 553 5.86 16.40 24.24
CA GLU A 553 7.31 16.39 24.47
C GLU A 553 8.08 15.77 23.31
N GLU A 554 7.57 14.67 22.73
CA GLU A 554 8.24 13.92 21.66
C GLU A 554 7.40 13.89 20.39
N GLY A 555 7.98 14.35 19.27
CA GLY A 555 7.33 14.35 17.96
C GLY A 555 6.63 15.68 17.64
N GLY A 556 5.64 15.60 16.73
CA GLY A 556 4.87 16.75 16.29
C GLY A 556 3.72 16.36 15.36
N ARG A 557 2.95 17.34 14.96
CA ARG A 557 1.87 17.20 14.00
C ARG A 557 2.46 16.92 12.62
N LEU A 558 2.04 15.79 12.04
CA LEU A 558 2.59 15.30 10.78
C LEU A 558 1.92 15.95 9.58
N PHE A 559 2.72 16.55 8.73
CA PHE A 559 2.35 16.94 7.37
C PHE A 559 3.13 16.08 6.38
N VAL A 560 2.48 15.66 5.30
CA VAL A 560 3.09 14.85 4.26
C VAL A 560 2.86 15.46 2.88
N ARG A 561 3.83 15.28 1.99
CA ARG A 561 3.78 15.71 0.59
C ARG A 561 4.33 14.60 -0.29
N GLY A 562 3.67 14.32 -1.42
CA GLY A 562 4.13 13.30 -2.34
C GLY A 562 3.17 13.09 -3.52
N PRO A 563 3.58 12.33 -4.54
CA PRO A 563 2.80 12.12 -5.75
C PRO A 563 1.50 11.35 -5.54
N ASN A 564 1.36 10.65 -4.43
CA ASN A 564 0.16 9.91 -4.01
C ASN A 564 -0.83 10.76 -3.18
N VAL A 565 -0.48 12.00 -2.83
CA VAL A 565 -1.41 12.93 -2.16
C VAL A 565 -2.51 13.34 -3.14
N MET A 566 -3.75 13.35 -2.67
CA MET A 566 -4.97 13.64 -3.43
C MET A 566 -4.88 14.92 -4.27
N LYS A 567 -5.75 15.00 -5.25
CA LYS A 567 -5.95 16.24 -6.02
C LYS A 567 -6.65 17.33 -5.18
N GLY A 568 -7.58 16.93 -4.31
CA GLY A 568 -8.32 17.83 -3.43
C GLY A 568 -9.60 17.21 -2.89
N TYR A 569 -10.35 18.04 -2.17
CA TYR A 569 -11.68 17.70 -1.67
C TYR A 569 -12.79 18.26 -2.57
N LEU A 570 -13.94 17.60 -2.57
CA LEU A 570 -15.16 18.14 -3.19
C LEU A 570 -15.80 19.25 -2.36
N ASN A 571 -15.58 19.25 -1.04
CA ASN A 571 -16.05 20.28 -0.13
C ASN A 571 -15.20 21.55 -0.28
N THR A 572 -15.81 22.68 -0.60
CA THR A 572 -15.13 23.94 -0.87
C THR A 572 -14.23 24.38 0.28
N ASP A 573 -14.77 24.51 1.49
CA ASP A 573 -14.00 24.97 2.66
C ASP A 573 -12.82 24.04 3.02
N ALA A 574 -13.02 22.72 2.89
CA ALA A 574 -11.97 21.75 3.15
C ALA A 574 -10.88 21.80 2.07
N ASN A 575 -11.28 22.06 0.83
CA ASN A 575 -10.36 22.16 -0.30
C ASN A 575 -9.54 23.44 -0.25
N GLU A 576 -10.13 24.57 0.08
CA GLU A 576 -9.42 25.84 0.28
C GLU A 576 -8.33 25.71 1.35
N LYS A 577 -8.66 25.10 2.50
CA LYS A 577 -7.70 24.80 3.57
C LYS A 577 -6.56 23.88 3.11
N PHE A 578 -6.86 22.89 2.27
CA PHE A 578 -5.84 22.01 1.71
C PHE A 578 -4.94 22.73 0.71
N LEU A 579 -5.52 23.51 -0.21
CA LEU A 579 -4.75 24.25 -1.22
C LEU A 579 -3.83 25.31 -0.61
N ALA A 580 -4.24 25.93 0.50
CA ALA A 580 -3.42 26.89 1.26
C ALA A 580 -2.13 26.27 1.84
N LEU A 581 -2.01 24.95 1.90
CA LEU A 581 -0.83 24.24 2.40
C LEU A 581 0.20 23.91 1.29
N ASP A 582 0.05 24.44 0.09
CA ASP A 582 1.01 24.28 -1.02
C ASP A 582 1.43 22.81 -1.27
N GLY A 583 0.45 21.93 -1.42
CA GLY A 583 0.66 20.50 -1.68
C GLY A 583 1.05 19.66 -0.46
N TRP A 584 1.14 20.25 0.73
CA TRP A 584 1.24 19.51 1.97
C TRP A 584 -0.15 19.08 2.43
N TYR A 585 -0.25 17.84 2.86
CA TYR A 585 -1.45 17.32 3.50
C TYR A 585 -1.23 17.23 5.01
N ASP A 586 -2.09 17.91 5.75
CA ASP A 586 -2.16 17.84 7.21
C ASP A 586 -2.89 16.56 7.61
N THR A 587 -2.18 15.62 8.18
CA THR A 587 -2.77 14.33 8.59
C THR A 587 -3.61 14.45 9.87
N GLY A 588 -3.35 15.48 10.67
CA GLY A 588 -3.92 15.64 12.00
C GLY A 588 -3.41 14.60 13.02
N ASP A 589 -2.39 13.82 12.65
CA ASP A 589 -1.78 12.83 13.54
C ASP A 589 -0.50 13.40 14.18
N ILE A 590 -0.25 13.03 15.42
CA ILE A 590 1.01 13.31 16.16
C ILE A 590 1.92 12.11 15.95
N VAL A 591 3.13 12.38 15.46
CA VAL A 591 4.09 11.35 15.07
C VAL A 591 5.48 11.71 15.56
N SER A 592 6.25 10.74 16.01
CA SER A 592 7.70 10.89 16.16
C SER A 592 8.40 10.05 15.08
N VAL A 593 9.61 10.47 14.70
CA VAL A 593 10.46 9.77 13.73
C VAL A 593 11.79 9.46 14.40
N ASP A 594 12.17 8.20 14.41
CA ASP A 594 13.44 7.80 15.03
C ASP A 594 14.65 8.06 14.10
N ALA A 595 15.85 7.84 14.59
CA ALA A 595 17.11 8.08 13.87
C ALA A 595 17.25 7.27 12.57
N ASP A 596 16.55 6.13 12.46
CA ASP A 596 16.54 5.27 11.27
C ASP A 596 15.40 5.60 10.30
N GLY A 597 14.59 6.64 10.61
CA GLY A 597 13.48 7.11 9.77
C GLY A 597 12.18 6.33 9.92
N TYR A 598 12.01 5.56 10.99
CA TYR A 598 10.73 4.89 11.28
C TYR A 598 9.76 5.82 11.98
N LEU A 599 8.50 5.77 11.53
CA LEU A 599 7.42 6.59 12.08
C LEU A 599 6.72 5.86 13.22
N HIS A 600 6.49 6.58 14.31
CA HIS A 600 5.76 6.11 15.50
C HIS A 600 4.54 7.01 15.72
N ILE A 601 3.34 6.44 15.63
CA ILE A 601 2.09 7.18 15.86
C ILE A 601 1.92 7.38 17.37
N ARG A 602 1.86 8.65 17.81
CA ARG A 602 1.67 9.05 19.22
C ARG A 602 0.21 9.36 19.53
N GLY A 603 -0.59 9.73 18.54
CA GLY A 603 -2.02 10.01 18.69
C GLY A 603 -2.59 10.84 17.57
N ARG A 604 -3.84 11.29 17.74
CA ARG A 604 -4.50 12.27 16.86
C ARG A 604 -4.76 13.56 17.59
N MET A 605 -4.57 14.71 16.95
CA MET A 605 -4.86 16.03 17.54
C MET A 605 -6.25 16.12 18.18
N LYS A 606 -7.27 15.59 17.51
CA LYS A 606 -8.65 15.54 18.01
C LYS A 606 -8.89 14.49 19.10
N ARG A 607 -7.87 13.72 19.46
CA ARG A 607 -7.89 12.67 20.49
C ARG A 607 -6.94 13.02 21.63
N PHE A 608 -6.69 14.31 21.83
CA PHE A 608 -6.06 14.84 23.03
C PHE A 608 -7.09 15.63 23.84
N ALA A 609 -7.04 15.45 25.13
CA ALA A 609 -7.81 16.20 26.13
C ALA A 609 -6.91 17.22 26.80
N LYS A 610 -7.40 18.43 27.04
CA LYS A 610 -6.70 19.43 27.84
C LYS A 610 -7.14 19.31 29.27
N VAL A 611 -6.39 18.53 30.08
CA VAL A 611 -6.70 18.22 31.47
C VAL A 611 -5.78 19.05 32.36
N SER A 612 -6.30 19.99 33.14
CA SER A 612 -5.53 20.89 34.03
C SER A 612 -4.41 21.64 33.29
N GLY A 613 -4.62 21.99 32.03
CA GLY A 613 -3.63 22.70 31.19
C GLY A 613 -2.69 21.78 30.39
N GLU A 614 -2.60 20.50 30.74
CA GLU A 614 -1.75 19.54 30.04
C GLU A 614 -2.52 18.75 28.98
N MET A 615 -1.82 18.40 27.88
CA MET A 615 -2.37 17.61 26.75
C MET A 615 -2.25 16.11 27.06
N VAL A 616 -3.38 15.43 27.26
CA VAL A 616 -3.46 14.00 27.53
C VAL A 616 -3.93 13.27 26.28
N SER A 617 -3.14 12.33 25.77
CA SER A 617 -3.51 11.50 24.63
C SER A 617 -4.52 10.43 25.04
N LEU A 618 -5.77 10.54 24.58
CA LEU A 618 -6.81 9.52 24.82
C LEU A 618 -6.42 8.17 24.19
N THR A 619 -5.72 8.21 23.08
CA THR A 619 -5.22 7.01 22.42
C THR A 619 -4.15 6.31 23.27
N ALA A 620 -3.25 7.05 23.90
CA ALA A 620 -2.27 6.46 24.82
C ALA A 620 -2.92 5.82 26.03
N VAL A 621 -4.00 6.42 26.54
CA VAL A 621 -4.80 5.85 27.65
C VAL A 621 -5.50 4.56 27.18
N GLU A 622 -6.16 4.55 26.03
CA GLU A 622 -6.78 3.35 25.47
C GLU A 622 -5.77 2.23 25.24
N ASP A 623 -4.59 2.55 24.73
CA ASP A 623 -3.50 1.59 24.52
C ASP A 623 -3.00 1.00 25.86
N ALA A 624 -2.89 1.82 26.89
CA ALA A 624 -2.49 1.35 28.22
C ALA A 624 -3.51 0.39 28.84
N LEU A 625 -4.78 0.52 28.47
CA LEU A 625 -5.88 -0.31 28.94
C LEU A 625 -6.17 -1.53 28.03
N ALA A 626 -5.60 -1.57 26.84
CA ALA A 626 -5.86 -2.63 25.86
C ALA A 626 -5.22 -3.97 26.31
N GLY A 627 -6.04 -5.01 26.46
CA GLY A 627 -5.59 -6.38 26.76
C GLY A 627 -4.97 -6.56 28.15
N VAL A 628 -5.11 -5.59 29.04
CA VAL A 628 -4.52 -5.61 30.40
C VAL A 628 -5.41 -6.35 31.41
N PHE A 629 -6.63 -6.71 31.01
CA PHE A 629 -7.63 -7.35 31.88
C PHE A 629 -7.92 -8.80 31.44
N PRO A 630 -6.95 -9.74 31.55
CA PRO A 630 -7.11 -11.11 31.09
C PRO A 630 -8.22 -11.89 31.82
N GLN A 631 -8.54 -11.50 33.08
CA GLN A 631 -9.62 -12.06 33.87
C GLN A 631 -11.01 -11.87 33.22
N TYR A 632 -11.19 -10.85 32.38
CA TYR A 632 -12.44 -10.59 31.66
C TYR A 632 -12.41 -11.12 30.21
N GLY A 633 -11.31 -11.76 29.82
CA GLY A 633 -11.13 -12.38 28.52
C GLY A 633 -10.88 -11.37 27.38
N LEU A 634 -10.66 -11.93 26.18
CA LEU A 634 -10.31 -11.15 24.97
C LEU A 634 -11.46 -10.25 24.43
N ARG A 635 -12.62 -10.26 25.05
CA ARG A 635 -13.76 -9.43 24.66
C ARG A 635 -13.86 -8.12 25.42
N CYS A 636 -13.10 -7.98 26.52
CA CYS A 636 -13.09 -6.74 27.26
C CYS A 636 -12.45 -5.64 26.42
N GLU A 637 -13.24 -4.63 26.06
CA GLU A 637 -12.80 -3.46 25.31
C GLU A 637 -13.04 -2.21 26.17
N VAL A 638 -12.09 -1.27 26.12
CA VAL A 638 -12.21 0.02 26.78
C VAL A 638 -11.94 1.12 25.76
N ALA A 639 -12.87 2.04 25.62
CA ALA A 639 -12.70 3.28 24.88
C ALA A 639 -12.68 4.46 25.86
N VAL A 640 -11.99 5.54 25.49
CA VAL A 640 -11.91 6.74 26.36
C VAL A 640 -12.47 7.94 25.61
N ILE A 641 -13.33 8.68 26.28
CA ILE A 641 -13.90 9.95 25.78
C ILE A 641 -13.67 11.06 26.80
N THR A 642 -13.93 12.29 26.39
CA THR A 642 -13.87 13.46 27.27
C THR A 642 -15.22 14.03 27.58
N ARG A 643 -15.30 14.70 28.72
CA ARG A 643 -16.43 15.57 29.11
C ARG A 643 -15.85 16.89 29.65
N PRO A 644 -16.49 18.02 29.36
CA PRO A 644 -16.14 19.29 30.01
C PRO A 644 -16.16 19.16 31.56
N ASP A 645 -15.14 19.72 32.22
CA ASP A 645 -15.01 19.75 33.67
C ASP A 645 -14.68 21.19 34.11
N GLU A 646 -15.51 21.75 34.99
CA GLU A 646 -15.40 23.16 35.42
C GLU A 646 -14.04 23.51 36.05
N ASN A 647 -13.40 22.55 36.70
CA ASN A 647 -12.16 22.78 37.45
C ASN A 647 -10.90 22.41 36.65
N LYS A 648 -11.00 21.54 35.64
CA LYS A 648 -9.84 20.98 34.94
C LYS A 648 -9.89 21.13 33.43
N GLY A 649 -10.86 21.84 32.91
CA GLY A 649 -11.13 21.98 31.48
C GLY A 649 -11.81 20.75 30.92
N GLU A 650 -11.16 19.59 30.93
CA GLU A 650 -11.74 18.31 30.49
C GLU A 650 -11.48 17.18 31.49
N ALA A 651 -12.40 16.23 31.59
CA ALA A 651 -12.23 14.99 32.37
C ALA A 651 -12.38 13.77 31.47
N LEU A 652 -11.56 12.76 31.70
CA LEU A 652 -11.59 11.50 30.96
C LEU A 652 -12.66 10.57 31.54
N ILE A 653 -13.40 9.90 30.64
CA ILE A 653 -14.39 8.87 30.97
C ILE A 653 -13.98 7.59 30.25
N ALA A 654 -13.84 6.48 30.98
CA ALA A 654 -13.66 5.17 30.38
C ALA A 654 -15.04 4.56 30.05
N VAL A 655 -15.18 4.01 28.86
CA VAL A 655 -16.39 3.31 28.41
C VAL A 655 -16.01 1.88 28.07
N THR A 656 -16.68 0.92 28.68
CA THR A 656 -16.35 -0.51 28.51
C THR A 656 -17.60 -1.34 28.21
N ASN A 657 -17.39 -2.48 27.53
CA ASN A 657 -18.42 -3.51 27.38
C ASN A 657 -18.38 -4.58 28.49
N GLU A 658 -17.49 -4.40 29.51
CA GLU A 658 -17.39 -5.29 30.65
C GLU A 658 -17.91 -4.58 31.94
N PRO A 659 -19.11 -4.94 32.41
CA PRO A 659 -19.73 -4.27 33.57
C PRO A 659 -18.98 -4.48 34.89
N LYS A 660 -18.14 -5.51 34.98
CA LYS A 660 -17.39 -5.84 36.20
C LYS A 660 -16.07 -5.08 36.33
N LEU A 661 -15.60 -4.44 35.24
CA LEU A 661 -14.37 -3.67 35.25
C LEU A 661 -14.50 -2.46 36.19
N THR A 662 -13.56 -2.31 37.08
CA THR A 662 -13.58 -1.25 38.09
C THR A 662 -12.65 -0.09 37.78
N LEU A 663 -12.93 1.07 38.35
CA LEU A 663 -12.07 2.25 38.20
C LEU A 663 -10.69 2.06 38.83
N GLU A 664 -10.61 1.24 39.90
CA GLU A 664 -9.36 0.91 40.56
C GLU A 664 -8.45 0.07 39.68
N GLU A 665 -9.00 -0.92 38.99
CA GLU A 665 -8.24 -1.73 38.00
C GLU A 665 -7.71 -0.86 36.85
N ILE A 666 -8.52 0.08 36.36
CA ILE A 666 -8.11 1.05 35.35
C ILE A 666 -6.95 1.92 35.85
N ARG A 667 -7.04 2.45 37.08
CA ARG A 667 -5.98 3.25 37.71
C ARG A 667 -4.69 2.47 37.86
N ALA A 668 -4.80 1.24 38.34
CA ALA A 668 -3.66 0.33 38.48
C ALA A 668 -2.97 0.06 37.14
N ALA A 669 -3.73 -0.20 36.08
CA ALA A 669 -3.23 -0.43 34.72
C ALA A 669 -2.49 0.81 34.15
N ILE A 670 -3.07 1.99 34.28
CA ILE A 670 -2.48 3.25 33.84
C ILE A 670 -1.16 3.54 34.60
N LYS A 671 -1.15 3.37 35.93
CA LYS A 671 0.06 3.52 36.74
C LYS A 671 1.14 2.51 36.36
N ALA A 672 0.77 1.26 36.14
CA ALA A 672 1.71 0.20 35.71
C ALA A 672 2.38 0.49 34.35
N LYS A 673 1.71 1.22 33.46
CA LYS A 673 2.23 1.66 32.16
C LYS A 673 3.01 2.99 32.25
N GLY A 674 3.18 3.55 33.42
CA GLY A 674 3.97 4.78 33.64
C GLY A 674 3.29 6.07 33.17
N LEU A 675 1.98 6.06 32.90
CA LEU A 675 1.24 7.26 32.53
C LEU A 675 0.96 8.14 33.78
N THR A 676 0.83 9.46 33.55
CA THR A 676 0.54 10.43 34.61
C THR A 676 -0.85 10.24 35.22
N ASN A 677 -1.06 10.73 36.41
CA ASN A 677 -2.37 10.71 37.06
C ASN A 677 -3.46 11.47 36.29
N LEU A 678 -3.06 12.42 35.44
CA LEU A 678 -3.99 13.15 34.54
C LEU A 678 -4.59 12.26 33.47
N SER A 679 -3.89 11.18 33.09
CA SER A 679 -4.35 10.17 32.17
C SER A 679 -5.38 9.21 32.75
N THR A 680 -5.70 9.30 34.04
CA THR A 680 -6.63 8.41 34.71
C THR A 680 -8.08 8.86 34.51
N PRO A 681 -8.95 8.04 33.92
CA PRO A 681 -10.39 8.31 33.86
C PRO A 681 -10.99 8.51 35.24
N ARG A 682 -11.91 9.46 35.33
CA ARG A 682 -12.61 9.75 36.58
C ARG A 682 -13.89 8.97 36.77
N GLU A 683 -14.44 8.51 35.68
CA GLU A 683 -15.69 7.79 35.61
C GLU A 683 -15.54 6.58 34.68
N ILE A 684 -16.25 5.50 35.01
CA ILE A 684 -16.39 4.33 34.12
C ILE A 684 -17.87 4.15 33.78
N LYS A 685 -18.18 3.93 32.52
CA LYS A 685 -19.51 3.64 32.01
C LYS A 685 -19.54 2.32 31.27
N ALA A 686 -20.44 1.43 31.66
CA ALA A 686 -20.66 0.17 30.96
C ALA A 686 -21.70 0.35 29.85
N VAL A 687 -21.39 -0.20 28.67
CA VAL A 687 -22.27 -0.28 27.52
C VAL A 687 -22.39 -1.73 27.06
N LYS A 688 -23.49 -2.10 26.42
CA LYS A 688 -23.67 -3.47 25.91
C LYS A 688 -22.62 -3.85 24.86
N GLU A 689 -22.27 -2.90 23.99
CA GLU A 689 -21.28 -3.05 22.91
C GLU A 689 -20.71 -1.67 22.58
N ILE A 690 -19.39 -1.60 22.36
CA ILE A 690 -18.74 -0.37 21.89
C ILE A 690 -19.06 -0.20 20.39
N PRO A 691 -19.71 0.91 19.99
CA PRO A 691 -20.08 1.13 18.58
C PRO A 691 -18.85 1.22 17.69
N LYS A 692 -18.90 0.54 16.54
CA LYS A 692 -17.80 0.50 15.56
C LYS A 692 -18.25 0.96 14.18
N LEU A 693 -17.34 1.55 13.43
CA LEU A 693 -17.52 1.85 12.02
C LEU A 693 -17.39 0.56 11.19
N GLY A 694 -17.83 0.58 9.94
CA GLY A 694 -17.67 -0.55 9.01
C GLY A 694 -16.23 -0.99 8.77
N THR A 695 -15.25 -0.14 9.11
CA THR A 695 -13.82 -0.44 9.13
C THR A 695 -13.34 -1.20 10.36
N GLY A 696 -14.17 -1.36 11.39
CA GLY A 696 -13.80 -1.93 12.68
C GLY A 696 -13.40 -0.89 13.73
N LYS A 697 -13.11 0.34 13.35
CA LYS A 697 -12.72 1.43 14.30
C LYS A 697 -13.85 1.77 15.25
N VAL A 698 -13.51 2.13 16.50
CA VAL A 698 -14.48 2.68 17.46
C VAL A 698 -15.13 3.93 16.88
N ASN A 699 -16.45 3.96 16.90
CA ASN A 699 -17.23 5.14 16.53
C ASN A 699 -17.41 6.04 17.76
N HIS A 700 -16.41 6.86 18.07
CA HIS A 700 -16.38 7.73 19.25
C HIS A 700 -17.56 8.72 19.26
N ARG A 701 -18.05 9.15 18.10
CA ARG A 701 -19.21 10.04 18.03
C ARG A 701 -20.48 9.33 18.47
N ALA A 702 -20.74 8.12 17.92
CA ALA A 702 -21.88 7.31 18.37
C ALA A 702 -21.77 6.97 19.85
N LEU A 703 -20.53 6.74 20.35
CA LEU A 703 -20.25 6.49 21.76
C LEU A 703 -20.58 7.72 22.62
N GLN A 704 -20.23 8.92 22.18
CA GLN A 704 -20.53 10.17 22.87
C GLN A 704 -22.02 10.45 22.91
N THR A 705 -22.72 10.29 21.78
CA THR A 705 -24.19 10.44 21.70
C THR A 705 -24.93 9.43 22.60
N LEU A 706 -24.45 8.20 22.68
CA LEU A 706 -25.02 7.17 23.59
C LEU A 706 -24.92 7.57 25.05
N LEU A 707 -23.91 8.34 25.43
CA LEU A 707 -23.69 8.76 26.83
C LEU A 707 -24.37 10.09 27.17
N GLU A 708 -24.66 10.90 26.15
CA GLU A 708 -25.43 12.17 26.27
C GLU A 708 -26.94 11.93 26.28
N SER A 709 -27.41 10.80 25.71
CA SER A 709 -28.82 10.42 25.78
C SER A 709 -29.20 10.01 27.22
N PRO A 710 -30.26 10.55 27.82
CA PRO A 710 -30.68 10.15 29.17
C PRO A 710 -31.00 8.65 29.16
N ALA A 711 -30.42 7.93 30.15
CA ALA A 711 -30.60 6.49 30.31
C ALA A 711 -32.11 6.13 30.29
N HIS A 712 -32.55 5.39 29.29
CA HIS A 712 -33.85 4.71 29.36
C HIS A 712 -33.79 3.73 30.55
N PRO A 713 -34.77 3.76 31.46
CA PRO A 713 -34.84 2.79 32.55
C PRO A 713 -34.86 1.36 31.99
N PRO A 714 -34.23 0.40 32.66
CA PRO A 714 -34.22 -0.98 32.20
C PRO A 714 -35.65 -1.49 32.05
N ALA A 715 -35.96 -2.11 30.91
CA ALA A 715 -37.24 -2.75 30.68
C ALA A 715 -37.52 -3.78 31.79
N PRO A 716 -38.73 -3.85 32.34
CA PRO A 716 -39.07 -4.80 33.38
C PRO A 716 -38.85 -6.25 32.90
N PRO A 717 -38.47 -7.18 33.78
CA PRO A 717 -38.19 -8.55 33.42
C PRO A 717 -39.48 -9.16 32.80
N ARG A 718 -39.37 -9.69 31.61
CA ARG A 718 -40.44 -10.50 31.02
C ARG A 718 -40.65 -11.72 31.88
N LYS A 719 -41.89 -11.85 32.42
CA LYS A 719 -42.41 -13.01 33.12
C LYS A 719 -42.47 -14.23 32.18
#